data_df308e783ff874e3bb1293fbc4e603d0
#
_entry.id   df308e783ff874e3bb1293fbc4e603d0
#
_cell.length_a   1.000
_cell.length_b   1.000
_cell.length_c   1.000
_cell.angle_alpha   90.00
_cell.angle_beta   90.00
_cell.angle_gamma   90.00
#
_symmetry.space_group_name_H-M   'P 1'
#
loop_
_entity.id
_entity.type
_entity.pdbx_description
1 polymer ?
#
loop_
_entity_poly.entity_id
_entity_poly.type
_entity_poly.pdbx_seq_one_letter_code
_entity_poly.pdbx_strand_id
1 'polypeptide(L)'
;MKNFKNIVLAFSLLVTVVSKGQILPVRLTTEMAENPLAVVENKPKLSWQLVSKESNASQVAYLILVASSEEKLKMDDGDIWNSGRVNTDKNLHIVYSGKPLKNETKYFWKVKVWNQAGKVSKWSRNASFRIAPLESDLNPTWIGAITKADSHLPEGRTYHTATFNREKKNSFINASDSLSRRSIMLRKPFEVEKAVKEAVVYISGLGHYELTINGKKVGNSQFAPLWTDYDKTVNYNVYELSARDFQKGDNVIGVLLGNGMYNTLAERYTKFFVSFGPPTLFFKMKIKYNDGSEEIVKSDGTWKYSKSPITYNSIFGGEDYNANFEQKGWGSKGFKDRDWKKVVIQEAPKGVLRPQTAPPVTIQKQYEVKTVKELKPNFYVFDMGQNLSGFPTIKVKGERGQSIRVWVAEGLNEEGTIAQGRSGKPYYYDYTLKGDGVEEWTPKFSFYGYQYVQIENINYKDAKNKDLLTLVDLKSNFIYNSAGEAGSFACSNEIFNKTHELINNSIKSNFQSVFTDCPQREKLGWLEEIQLNGPGLMFNYNLQNFLPATMQNISDSQRENGLIPSIVPEYIIFGGDFTDSPEWGVTGVILPWMYYEYYGDASLLEKYFPIMKKYVDYLETKSTNHIVSHGLGDWYDYGTHAAGYSKNSPIALSATSHYYYGAYLTAKAAKLLGKTEDYEKYETLASEIKTAFNREFFNPETKQYGTNSQFSNSVPVFMNIVEPQYKEAVMQNLLADIKEKGDRLTTGDVGNRYLFQTLARNGENETMYRMHNHYDAPGYGFQIKFGLTTLTEQWDPRKGNSWNHFMLGQIEEWFFQSLAGIMSDPEKPGFKHFFIQPEVVGDMTFAKADYESVYGKIASSWEKKDGKFILKVQIPVNTKATIKLPVSKDSEIKIDGKKAGVGYSEKDKKPTLELGSGIYTIECKL
;
A
#
# COMPACT_ATOMS: atom_id res chain seq x y z
N MET A 1 -26.53 1.33 10.42
CA MET A 1 -27.19 1.57 9.12
C MET A 1 -27.59 3.03 8.83
N LYS A 2 -27.14 4.06 9.55
CA LYS A 2 -27.49 5.46 9.24
C LYS A 2 -26.33 6.29 8.66
N ASN A 3 -25.08 5.83 8.70
CA ASN A 3 -23.91 6.60 8.21
C ASN A 3 -23.41 6.22 6.81
N PHE A 4 -24.02 5.20 6.18
CA PHE A 4 -23.68 4.80 4.80
C PHE A 4 -24.30 5.68 3.71
N LYS A 5 -25.25 6.55 4.08
CA LYS A 5 -25.95 7.43 3.10
C LYS A 5 -25.16 8.70 2.72
N ASN A 6 -24.17 9.12 3.49
CA ASN A 6 -23.52 10.41 3.26
C ASN A 6 -22.30 10.36 2.32
N ILE A 7 -21.70 9.21 2.10
CA ILE A 7 -20.56 9.05 1.17
C ILE A 7 -21.06 8.83 -0.26
N VAL A 8 -22.21 8.15 -0.42
CA VAL A 8 -22.85 7.96 -1.73
C VAL A 8 -23.48 9.27 -2.27
N LEU A 9 -23.80 10.24 -1.41
CA LEU A 9 -24.43 11.51 -1.82
C LEU A 9 -23.46 12.50 -2.48
N ALA A 10 -22.17 12.44 -2.19
CA ALA A 10 -21.17 13.33 -2.80
C ALA A 10 -20.89 12.99 -4.26
N PHE A 11 -21.02 11.71 -4.63
CA PHE A 11 -20.78 11.25 -6.01
C PHE A 11 -22.02 11.40 -6.91
N SER A 12 -23.23 11.30 -6.35
CA SER A 12 -24.48 11.46 -7.12
C SER A 12 -24.79 12.93 -7.47
N LEU A 13 -24.23 13.91 -6.78
CA LEU A 13 -24.45 15.34 -7.11
C LEU A 13 -23.65 15.83 -8.32
N LEU A 14 -22.61 15.12 -8.78
CA LEU A 14 -21.83 15.52 -9.95
C LEU A 14 -22.50 15.16 -11.28
N VAL A 15 -23.42 14.21 -11.30
CA VAL A 15 -24.07 13.71 -12.52
C VAL A 15 -25.22 14.63 -13.00
N THR A 16 -25.71 15.52 -12.18
CA THR A 16 -26.91 16.34 -12.50
C THR A 16 -26.66 17.56 -13.39
N VAL A 17 -25.38 17.90 -13.69
CA VAL A 17 -25.05 19.15 -14.46
C VAL A 17 -24.59 18.89 -15.91
N VAL A 18 -24.39 17.64 -16.32
CA VAL A 18 -24.00 17.37 -17.72
C VAL A 18 -25.24 17.36 -18.61
N SER A 19 -25.40 18.36 -19.48
CA SER A 19 -26.44 18.39 -20.52
C SER A 19 -26.15 17.36 -21.62
N LYS A 20 -27.18 16.91 -22.36
CA LYS A 20 -27.02 16.05 -23.54
C LYS A 20 -26.00 16.66 -24.50
N GLY A 21 -25.02 15.87 -25.00
CA GLY A 21 -24.01 16.30 -25.93
C GLY A 21 -22.79 16.98 -25.32
N GLN A 22 -22.62 16.96 -23.98
CA GLN A 22 -21.43 17.53 -23.34
C GLN A 22 -20.50 16.44 -22.77
N ILE A 23 -19.20 16.66 -23.00
CA ILE A 23 -18.09 16.01 -22.29
C ILE A 23 -17.54 16.98 -21.26
N LEU A 24 -17.18 16.55 -20.07
CA LEU A 24 -16.67 17.43 -19.01
C LEU A 24 -15.40 16.83 -18.39
N PRO A 25 -14.29 17.59 -18.32
CA PRO A 25 -13.10 17.18 -17.60
C PRO A 25 -13.32 17.30 -16.08
N VAL A 26 -12.97 16.24 -15.36
CA VAL A 26 -13.09 16.10 -13.90
C VAL A 26 -11.83 15.46 -13.32
N ARG A 27 -11.70 15.42 -12.01
CA ARG A 27 -10.60 14.78 -11.28
C ARG A 27 -9.22 15.11 -11.88
N LEU A 28 -8.89 16.41 -11.82
CA LEU A 28 -7.62 16.92 -12.30
C LEU A 28 -6.49 16.50 -11.37
N THR A 29 -5.44 15.93 -11.90
CA THR A 29 -4.26 15.50 -11.14
C THR A 29 -2.96 16.05 -11.72
N THR A 30 -2.01 16.32 -10.85
CA THR A 30 -0.62 16.63 -11.19
C THR A 30 0.25 15.54 -10.56
N GLU A 31 1.08 14.85 -11.35
CA GLU A 31 1.81 13.64 -10.91
C GLU A 31 0.87 12.62 -10.23
N MET A 32 -0.30 12.40 -10.84
CA MET A 32 -1.36 11.50 -10.40
C MET A 32 -1.96 11.81 -9.01
N ALA A 33 -1.63 12.95 -8.40
CA ALA A 33 -2.19 13.43 -7.14
C ALA A 33 -3.12 14.64 -7.34
N GLU A 34 -4.21 14.71 -6.57
CA GLU A 34 -5.09 15.88 -6.54
C GLU A 34 -4.48 16.97 -5.66
N ASN A 35 -4.21 18.15 -6.24
CA ASN A 35 -3.64 19.32 -5.56
C ASN A 35 -2.37 19.01 -4.71
N PRO A 36 -1.33 18.36 -5.26
CA PRO A 36 -0.15 18.00 -4.51
C PRO A 36 0.60 19.20 -3.96
N LEU A 37 1.09 19.10 -2.73
CA LEU A 37 1.81 20.16 -2.02
C LEU A 37 3.32 20.15 -2.26
N ALA A 38 3.85 19.12 -2.93
CA ALA A 38 5.29 18.99 -3.19
C ALA A 38 5.54 18.13 -4.45
N VAL A 39 5.54 18.77 -5.60
CA VAL A 39 5.89 18.15 -6.88
C VAL A 39 7.38 18.33 -7.13
N VAL A 40 8.09 17.23 -7.30
CA VAL A 40 9.56 17.24 -7.51
C VAL A 40 9.91 17.58 -8.96
N GLU A 41 9.05 17.22 -9.90
CA GLU A 41 9.31 17.34 -11.32
C GLU A 41 9.15 18.80 -11.80
N ASN A 42 10.18 19.34 -12.46
CA ASN A 42 10.14 20.69 -13.05
C ASN A 42 9.24 20.80 -14.29
N LYS A 43 8.89 19.65 -14.88
CA LYS A 43 7.92 19.51 -15.96
C LYS A 43 6.86 18.48 -15.57
N PRO A 44 5.98 18.84 -14.61
CA PRO A 44 5.01 17.89 -14.09
C PRO A 44 4.03 17.42 -15.17
N LYS A 45 3.55 16.18 -14.97
CA LYS A 45 2.53 15.58 -15.81
C LYS A 45 1.14 15.95 -15.29
N LEU A 46 0.31 16.50 -16.14
CA LEU A 46 -1.08 16.86 -15.88
C LEU A 46 -2.01 15.80 -16.47
N SER A 47 -3.03 15.41 -15.72
CA SER A 47 -4.01 14.43 -16.18
C SER A 47 -5.42 14.81 -15.71
N TRP A 48 -6.44 14.31 -16.41
CA TRP A 48 -7.85 14.49 -16.03
C TRP A 48 -8.68 13.31 -16.49
N GLN A 49 -9.75 13.04 -15.77
CA GLN A 49 -10.79 12.11 -16.21
C GLN A 49 -11.88 12.87 -16.98
N LEU A 50 -12.68 12.13 -17.73
CA LEU A 50 -13.76 12.66 -18.55
C LEU A 50 -15.08 12.00 -18.17
N VAL A 51 -16.15 12.80 -18.12
CA VAL A 51 -17.52 12.28 -17.93
C VAL A 51 -18.44 12.77 -19.03
N SER A 52 -19.37 11.90 -19.46
CA SER A 52 -20.42 12.21 -20.44
C SER A 52 -21.64 11.36 -20.17
N LYS A 53 -22.82 11.84 -20.56
CA LYS A 53 -24.07 11.05 -20.61
C LYS A 53 -24.29 10.35 -21.95
N GLU A 54 -23.41 10.60 -22.92
CA GLU A 54 -23.50 10.02 -24.26
C GLU A 54 -22.62 8.79 -24.36
N SER A 55 -23.11 7.80 -25.06
CA SER A 55 -22.31 6.65 -25.49
C SER A 55 -21.34 7.07 -26.60
N ASN A 56 -20.20 6.37 -26.66
CA ASN A 56 -19.11 6.63 -27.62
C ASN A 56 -18.50 8.04 -27.53
N ALA A 57 -18.63 8.71 -26.36
CA ALA A 57 -18.03 10.01 -26.16
C ALA A 57 -16.50 9.92 -26.08
N SER A 58 -15.81 10.79 -26.80
CA SER A 58 -14.35 10.88 -26.80
C SER A 58 -13.87 12.31 -26.93
N GLN A 59 -12.71 12.59 -26.36
CA GLN A 59 -11.98 13.84 -26.56
C GLN A 59 -11.21 13.80 -27.89
N VAL A 60 -11.16 14.93 -28.59
CA VAL A 60 -10.33 15.10 -29.80
C VAL A 60 -9.35 16.27 -29.69
N ALA A 61 -9.55 17.13 -28.69
CA ALA A 61 -8.62 18.22 -28.41
C ALA A 61 -8.77 18.69 -26.97
N TYR A 62 -7.74 19.36 -26.46
CA TYR A 62 -7.77 20.06 -25.18
C TYR A 62 -7.17 21.47 -25.25
N LEU A 63 -7.42 22.28 -24.23
CA LEU A 63 -6.71 23.53 -23.93
C LEU A 63 -6.48 23.60 -22.42
N ILE A 64 -5.21 23.73 -22.03
CA ILE A 64 -4.79 23.88 -20.63
C ILE A 64 -4.37 25.33 -20.37
N LEU A 65 -4.78 25.87 -19.22
CA LEU A 65 -4.24 27.11 -18.67
C LEU A 65 -3.57 26.81 -17.32
N VAL A 66 -2.34 27.30 -17.14
CA VAL A 66 -1.64 27.32 -15.87
C VAL A 66 -1.34 28.76 -15.50
N ALA A 67 -1.68 29.18 -14.29
CA ALA A 67 -1.55 30.56 -13.81
C ALA A 67 -0.77 30.64 -12.50
N SER A 68 -0.16 31.81 -12.26
CA SER A 68 0.56 32.13 -11.04
C SER A 68 -0.35 32.47 -9.85
N SER A 69 -1.64 32.67 -10.07
CA SER A 69 -2.65 32.87 -9.04
C SER A 69 -4.03 32.39 -9.51
N GLU A 70 -4.90 32.14 -8.52
CA GLU A 70 -6.29 31.75 -8.79
C GLU A 70 -7.10 32.85 -9.47
N GLU A 71 -6.81 34.11 -9.14
CA GLU A 71 -7.45 35.32 -9.72
C GLU A 71 -7.17 35.37 -11.23
N LYS A 72 -5.91 35.21 -11.63
CA LYS A 72 -5.55 35.19 -13.06
C LYS A 72 -6.24 34.04 -13.79
N LEU A 73 -6.25 32.85 -13.17
CA LEU A 73 -6.91 31.70 -13.76
C LEU A 73 -8.43 31.94 -13.94
N LYS A 74 -9.09 32.64 -13.00
CA LYS A 74 -10.51 33.04 -13.12
C LYS A 74 -10.76 33.98 -14.29
N MET A 75 -9.78 34.83 -14.66
CA MET A 75 -9.83 35.72 -15.82
C MET A 75 -9.41 35.04 -17.14
N ASP A 76 -9.24 33.71 -17.14
CA ASP A 76 -8.71 32.93 -18.25
C ASP A 76 -7.29 33.37 -18.69
N ASP A 77 -6.52 33.98 -17.78
CA ASP A 77 -5.12 34.35 -17.98
C ASP A 77 -4.19 33.20 -17.53
N GLY A 78 -3.72 32.43 -18.50
CA GLY A 78 -2.69 31.40 -18.32
C GLY A 78 -1.29 32.00 -18.41
N ASP A 79 -0.94 32.93 -17.52
CA ASP A 79 0.32 33.71 -17.58
C ASP A 79 1.58 32.83 -17.46
N ILE A 80 1.44 31.60 -16.95
CA ILE A 80 2.53 30.61 -16.83
C ILE A 80 2.52 29.66 -18.01
N TRP A 81 1.36 29.18 -18.42
CA TRP A 81 1.20 28.33 -19.60
C TRP A 81 -0.21 28.44 -20.18
N ASN A 82 -0.26 28.69 -21.45
CA ASN A 82 -1.43 28.52 -22.29
C ASN A 82 -1.04 27.56 -23.41
N SER A 83 -1.56 26.32 -23.36
CA SER A 83 -1.22 25.30 -24.35
C SER A 83 -1.73 25.60 -25.75
N GLY A 84 -2.63 26.59 -25.89
CA GLY A 84 -3.46 26.66 -27.05
C GLY A 84 -4.36 25.45 -27.20
N ARG A 85 -5.09 25.36 -28.33
CA ARG A 85 -5.83 24.13 -28.66
C ARG A 85 -4.88 23.07 -29.20
N VAL A 86 -4.73 21.96 -28.51
CA VAL A 86 -3.93 20.81 -28.93
C VAL A 86 -4.87 19.70 -29.40
N ASN A 87 -4.73 19.30 -30.67
CA ASN A 87 -5.57 18.25 -31.28
C ASN A 87 -5.01 16.86 -30.94
N THR A 88 -5.61 16.22 -29.97
CA THR A 88 -5.27 14.87 -29.47
C THR A 88 -6.38 14.32 -28.59
N ASP A 89 -6.48 13.00 -28.49
CA ASP A 89 -7.34 12.30 -27.54
C ASP A 89 -6.65 12.05 -26.20
N LYS A 90 -5.36 12.39 -26.05
CA LYS A 90 -4.63 12.20 -24.78
C LYS A 90 -5.18 13.10 -23.69
N ASN A 91 -5.48 12.53 -22.55
CA ASN A 91 -5.93 13.20 -21.32
C ASN A 91 -5.15 12.77 -20.08
N LEU A 92 -4.12 11.95 -20.24
CA LEU A 92 -3.22 11.47 -19.19
C LEU A 92 -1.78 11.81 -19.53
N HIS A 93 -1.00 12.07 -18.47
CA HIS A 93 0.46 12.27 -18.54
C HIS A 93 0.88 13.40 -19.53
N ILE A 94 0.10 14.49 -19.59
CA ILE A 94 0.42 15.66 -20.42
C ILE A 94 1.56 16.42 -19.74
N VAL A 95 2.73 16.37 -20.35
CA VAL A 95 3.92 17.04 -19.83
C VAL A 95 3.75 18.55 -19.91
N TYR A 96 3.93 19.23 -18.78
CA TYR A 96 3.95 20.68 -18.72
C TYR A 96 5.03 21.26 -19.65
N SER A 97 4.66 22.27 -20.47
CA SER A 97 5.55 22.89 -21.47
C SER A 97 5.45 24.43 -21.47
N GLY A 98 5.18 25.02 -20.31
CA GLY A 98 5.12 26.48 -20.13
C GLY A 98 6.45 27.10 -19.68
N LYS A 99 6.37 28.29 -19.05
CA LYS A 99 7.51 28.96 -18.47
C LYS A 99 8.15 28.14 -17.35
N PRO A 100 9.47 28.26 -17.08
CA PRO A 100 10.12 27.58 -15.96
C PRO A 100 9.37 27.79 -14.65
N LEU A 101 9.09 26.69 -13.94
CA LEU A 101 8.46 26.70 -12.64
C LEU A 101 9.47 27.01 -11.55
N LYS A 102 9.06 27.79 -10.53
CA LYS A 102 9.90 28.17 -9.39
C LYS A 102 9.64 27.24 -8.21
N ASN A 103 10.68 26.88 -7.49
CA ASN A 103 10.61 26.10 -6.24
C ASN A 103 9.71 26.80 -5.21
N GLU A 104 9.15 26.05 -4.29
CA GLU A 104 8.25 26.49 -3.21
C GLU A 104 7.04 27.31 -3.69
N THR A 105 6.73 27.31 -4.99
CA THR A 105 5.68 28.11 -5.59
C THR A 105 4.46 27.28 -5.94
N LYS A 106 3.28 27.79 -5.57
CA LYS A 106 1.98 27.21 -5.91
C LYS A 106 1.48 27.77 -7.23
N TYR A 107 1.03 26.86 -8.08
CA TYR A 107 0.43 27.17 -9.39
C TYR A 107 -0.99 26.62 -9.42
N PHE A 108 -1.82 27.24 -10.28
CA PHE A 108 -3.23 26.89 -10.46
C PHE A 108 -3.47 26.55 -11.92
N TRP A 109 -4.32 25.57 -12.18
CA TRP A 109 -4.58 25.19 -13.56
C TRP A 109 -6.01 24.68 -13.78
N LYS A 110 -6.45 24.72 -15.01
CA LYS A 110 -7.73 24.20 -15.50
C LYS A 110 -7.62 23.74 -16.94
N VAL A 111 -8.57 22.93 -17.38
CA VAL A 111 -8.63 22.40 -18.74
C VAL A 111 -10.04 22.48 -19.30
N LYS A 112 -10.15 22.68 -20.61
CA LYS A 112 -11.36 22.44 -21.39
C LYS A 112 -11.03 21.53 -22.58
N VAL A 113 -12.01 20.79 -23.04
CA VAL A 113 -11.83 19.76 -24.06
C VAL A 113 -12.87 19.91 -25.18
N TRP A 114 -12.55 19.37 -26.37
CA TRP A 114 -13.48 19.25 -27.49
C TRP A 114 -13.83 17.79 -27.69
N ASN A 115 -15.11 17.50 -27.92
CA ASN A 115 -15.57 16.15 -28.27
C ASN A 115 -15.43 15.88 -29.78
N GLN A 116 -15.70 14.65 -30.21
CA GLN A 116 -15.63 14.21 -31.62
C GLN A 116 -16.55 15.01 -32.57
N ALA A 117 -17.60 15.66 -32.05
CA ALA A 117 -18.46 16.55 -32.82
C ALA A 117 -17.93 18.01 -32.90
N GLY A 118 -16.72 18.28 -32.40
CA GLY A 118 -16.11 19.59 -32.36
C GLY A 118 -16.67 20.53 -31.30
N LYS A 119 -17.58 20.06 -30.44
CA LYS A 119 -18.20 20.87 -29.38
C LYS A 119 -17.26 20.99 -28.19
N VAL A 120 -17.03 22.23 -27.74
CA VAL A 120 -16.18 22.54 -26.57
C VAL A 120 -16.93 22.34 -25.24
N SER A 121 -16.23 21.81 -24.24
CA SER A 121 -16.73 21.72 -22.86
C SER A 121 -16.73 23.06 -22.14
N LYS A 122 -17.39 23.13 -20.99
CA LYS A 122 -17.04 24.13 -19.98
C LYS A 122 -15.62 23.85 -19.45
N TRP A 123 -15.01 24.89 -18.83
CA TRP A 123 -13.80 24.68 -18.07
C TRP A 123 -14.04 23.66 -16.93
N SER A 124 -13.01 22.89 -16.62
CA SER A 124 -12.95 22.10 -15.38
C SER A 124 -13.05 22.98 -14.14
N ARG A 125 -13.21 22.39 -12.98
CA ARG A 125 -12.86 23.07 -11.71
C ARG A 125 -11.36 23.36 -11.71
N ASN A 126 -10.96 24.40 -10.95
CA ASN A 126 -9.55 24.71 -10.74
C ASN A 126 -8.87 23.60 -9.94
N ALA A 127 -7.66 23.28 -10.33
CA ALA A 127 -6.72 22.44 -9.56
C ALA A 127 -5.46 23.26 -9.27
N SER A 128 -4.65 22.77 -8.35
CA SER A 128 -3.38 23.42 -7.99
C SER A 128 -2.28 22.40 -7.79
N PHE A 129 -1.03 22.85 -7.86
CA PHE A 129 0.13 22.10 -7.43
C PHE A 129 1.20 23.06 -6.91
N ARG A 130 2.04 22.56 -6.01
CA ARG A 130 3.21 23.32 -5.52
C ARG A 130 4.48 22.58 -5.89
N ILE A 131 5.47 23.29 -6.43
CA ILE A 131 6.79 22.72 -6.68
C ILE A 131 7.52 22.58 -5.35
N ALA A 132 8.14 21.42 -5.15
CA ALA A 132 8.95 21.14 -3.97
C ALA A 132 10.18 22.07 -3.89
N PRO A 133 10.65 22.40 -2.69
CA PRO A 133 11.94 23.05 -2.53
C PRO A 133 13.08 22.10 -2.94
N LEU A 134 14.21 22.64 -3.38
CA LEU A 134 15.47 21.92 -3.40
C LEU A 134 15.97 21.73 -1.95
N GLU A 135 16.87 20.80 -1.72
CA GLU A 135 17.47 20.60 -0.39
C GLU A 135 18.22 21.86 0.07
N SER A 136 18.88 22.54 -0.86
CA SER A 136 19.52 23.84 -0.60
C SER A 136 18.54 24.94 -0.15
N ASP A 137 17.31 24.92 -0.68
CA ASP A 137 16.26 25.86 -0.27
C ASP A 137 15.73 25.55 1.14
N LEU A 138 15.69 24.25 1.50
CA LEU A 138 15.32 23.80 2.85
C LEU A 138 16.35 24.23 3.86
N ASN A 139 17.65 24.18 3.53
CA ASN A 139 18.77 24.50 4.41
C ASN A 139 18.58 23.89 5.82
N PRO A 140 18.52 22.55 5.92
CA PRO A 140 18.04 21.87 7.11
C PRO A 140 19.02 22.03 8.27
N THR A 141 18.48 22.43 9.42
CA THR A 141 19.16 22.35 10.73
C THR A 141 18.42 21.31 11.56
N TRP A 142 19.11 20.24 11.92
CA TRP A 142 18.55 19.15 12.72
C TRP A 142 18.75 19.42 14.20
N ILE A 143 17.71 19.18 15.01
CA ILE A 143 17.71 19.44 16.44
C ILE A 143 17.18 18.24 17.23
N GLY A 144 17.65 18.05 18.45
CA GLY A 144 17.22 16.98 19.33
C GLY A 144 17.48 17.29 20.80
N ALA A 145 17.24 16.30 21.66
CA ALA A 145 17.49 16.45 23.11
C ALA A 145 18.91 16.05 23.52
N ILE A 146 19.58 15.22 22.73
CA ILE A 146 20.90 14.66 23.02
C ILE A 146 21.61 14.38 21.69
N THR A 147 22.92 14.59 21.63
CA THR A 147 23.70 14.28 20.43
C THR A 147 23.80 12.76 20.19
N LYS A 148 24.12 12.38 18.98
CA LYS A 148 24.34 10.97 18.66
C LYS A 148 25.49 10.37 19.47
N ALA A 149 26.59 11.13 19.62
CA ALA A 149 27.75 10.71 20.41
C ALA A 149 27.42 10.54 21.89
N ASP A 150 26.66 11.49 22.48
CA ASP A 150 26.29 11.44 23.91
C ASP A 150 25.17 10.42 24.19
N SER A 151 24.46 9.98 23.18
CA SER A 151 23.37 8.98 23.33
C SER A 151 23.88 7.57 23.63
N HIS A 152 25.13 7.29 23.29
CA HIS A 152 25.76 5.96 23.39
C HIS A 152 24.95 4.84 22.75
N LEU A 153 24.07 5.18 21.80
CA LEU A 153 23.28 4.20 21.04
C LEU A 153 24.22 3.50 20.05
N PRO A 154 24.14 2.16 19.98
CA PRO A 154 24.86 1.44 18.94
C PRO A 154 24.30 1.80 17.57
N GLU A 155 25.20 2.12 16.64
CA GLU A 155 24.81 2.35 15.25
C GLU A 155 24.63 1.04 14.50
N GLY A 156 23.68 1.02 13.59
CA GLY A 156 23.58 0.05 12.53
C GLY A 156 22.33 -0.78 12.54
N ARG A 157 22.24 -1.58 11.47
CA ARG A 157 21.17 -2.54 11.24
C ARG A 157 21.50 -3.85 11.93
N THR A 158 20.47 -4.51 12.48
CA THR A 158 20.64 -5.79 13.16
C THR A 158 20.61 -6.93 12.16
N TYR A 159 21.50 -7.91 12.38
CA TYR A 159 21.44 -9.19 11.70
C TYR A 159 20.49 -10.12 12.47
N HIS A 160 19.45 -10.61 11.80
CA HIS A 160 18.61 -11.67 12.32
C HIS A 160 19.27 -13.01 11.97
N THR A 161 20.21 -13.45 12.83
CA THR A 161 20.79 -14.78 12.71
C THR A 161 20.54 -15.57 14.00
N ALA A 162 20.46 -16.90 13.92
CA ALA A 162 20.48 -17.76 15.08
C ALA A 162 21.72 -17.52 15.97
N THR A 163 22.75 -16.91 15.39
CA THR A 163 24.01 -16.50 16.00
C THR A 163 24.03 -15.04 16.39
N PHE A 164 22.87 -14.34 16.45
CA PHE A 164 22.85 -12.98 16.96
C PHE A 164 23.48 -12.97 18.35
N ASN A 165 24.70 -12.45 18.37
CA ASN A 165 25.56 -12.53 19.52
C ASN A 165 24.88 -11.89 20.74
N ARG A 166 24.68 -12.68 21.80
CA ARG A 166 24.08 -12.23 23.06
C ARG A 166 24.75 -10.98 23.62
N GLU A 167 26.07 -10.80 23.33
CA GLU A 167 26.86 -9.63 23.73
C GLU A 167 26.45 -8.38 22.95
N LYS A 168 26.22 -8.46 21.63
CA LYS A 168 25.69 -7.32 20.85
C LYS A 168 24.30 -6.95 21.32
N LYS A 169 23.42 -7.94 21.62
CA LYS A 169 22.10 -7.69 22.18
C LYS A 169 22.20 -6.95 23.52
N ASN A 170 23.06 -7.40 24.42
CA ASN A 170 23.27 -6.77 25.71
C ASN A 170 23.85 -5.38 25.58
N SER A 171 24.75 -5.13 24.60
CA SER A 171 25.29 -3.78 24.34
C SER A 171 24.20 -2.81 23.87
N PHE A 172 23.24 -3.24 23.04
CA PHE A 172 22.09 -2.44 22.66
C PHE A 172 21.16 -2.13 23.85
N ILE A 173 20.93 -3.09 24.73
CA ILE A 173 20.10 -2.90 25.91
C ILE A 173 20.79 -1.96 26.92
N ASN A 174 22.10 -2.14 27.12
CA ASN A 174 22.86 -1.41 28.13
C ASN A 174 23.24 0.01 27.68
N ALA A 175 23.33 0.28 26.37
CA ALA A 175 23.69 1.58 25.83
C ALA A 175 22.52 2.57 25.74
N SER A 176 21.27 2.12 25.94
CA SER A 176 20.11 3.00 25.86
C SER A 176 20.00 3.92 27.07
N ASP A 177 20.18 5.22 26.84
CA ASP A 177 19.96 6.25 27.82
C ASP A 177 18.45 6.54 27.99
N SER A 178 18.11 7.22 29.10
CA SER A 178 16.72 7.56 29.42
C SER A 178 16.05 8.47 28.37
N LEU A 179 16.79 9.31 27.64
CA LEU A 179 16.26 10.19 26.60
C LEU A 179 15.99 9.41 25.32
N SER A 180 16.76 8.37 25.01
CA SER A 180 16.52 7.49 23.87
C SER A 180 15.34 6.56 24.04
N ARG A 181 14.84 6.37 25.26
CA ARG A 181 13.67 5.54 25.60
C ARG A 181 12.37 6.32 25.57
N ARG A 182 12.45 7.63 25.69
CA ARG A 182 11.30 8.51 25.88
C ARG A 182 11.00 9.28 24.62
N SER A 183 9.74 9.60 24.47
CA SER A 183 9.34 10.71 23.62
C SER A 183 9.73 12.05 24.27
N ILE A 184 10.00 13.04 23.44
CA ILE A 184 10.30 14.41 23.85
C ILE A 184 9.31 15.40 23.28
N MET A 185 9.04 16.46 24.01
CA MET A 185 8.30 17.62 23.55
C MET A 185 9.28 18.73 23.15
N LEU A 186 9.11 19.26 21.95
CA LEU A 186 9.89 20.36 21.40
C LEU A 186 8.99 21.58 21.24
N ARG A 187 9.48 22.76 21.58
CA ARG A 187 8.70 24.00 21.61
C ARG A 187 9.48 25.19 21.04
N LYS A 188 8.81 25.98 20.18
CA LYS A 188 9.30 27.25 19.64
C LYS A 188 8.20 28.30 19.67
N PRO A 189 8.30 29.34 20.54
CA PRO A 189 7.51 30.55 20.39
C PRO A 189 8.03 31.39 19.23
N PHE A 190 7.09 32.07 18.54
CA PHE A 190 7.38 33.02 17.47
C PHE A 190 6.27 34.07 17.40
N GLU A 191 6.54 35.22 16.77
CA GLU A 191 5.58 36.32 16.67
C GLU A 191 5.03 36.47 15.25
N VAL A 192 3.78 36.87 15.11
CA VAL A 192 3.12 37.18 13.85
C VAL A 192 2.45 38.52 13.98
N GLU A 193 3.06 39.58 13.43
CA GLU A 193 2.54 40.96 13.56
C GLU A 193 1.64 41.37 12.40
N LYS A 194 1.76 40.73 11.24
CA LYS A 194 1.05 41.05 10.02
C LYS A 194 -0.05 40.05 9.71
N ALA A 195 -1.01 40.44 8.87
CA ALA A 195 -2.04 39.55 8.40
C ALA A 195 -1.47 38.44 7.49
N VAL A 196 -1.55 37.20 7.93
CA VAL A 196 -1.05 36.02 7.19
C VAL A 196 -1.94 35.76 5.97
N LYS A 197 -1.32 35.60 4.82
CA LYS A 197 -1.97 35.12 3.60
C LYS A 197 -2.00 33.61 3.56
N GLU A 198 -0.84 33.00 3.70
CA GLU A 198 -0.63 31.54 3.75
C GLU A 198 0.68 31.24 4.51
N ALA A 199 0.78 30.01 5.05
CA ALA A 199 2.08 29.49 5.48
C ALA A 199 2.25 28.06 5.02
N VAL A 200 3.50 27.68 4.75
CA VAL A 200 3.86 26.31 4.33
C VAL A 200 4.88 25.77 5.29
N VAL A 201 4.61 24.58 5.83
CA VAL A 201 5.49 23.86 6.74
C VAL A 201 6.15 22.71 6.03
N TYR A 202 7.46 22.57 6.18
CA TYR A 202 8.28 21.44 5.79
C TYR A 202 8.84 20.82 7.08
N ILE A 203 8.55 19.56 7.35
CA ILE A 203 8.91 18.91 8.62
C ILE A 203 9.28 17.45 8.43
N SER A 204 10.34 17.03 9.08
CA SER A 204 10.75 15.63 9.20
C SER A 204 11.11 15.29 10.63
N GLY A 205 10.54 14.23 11.17
CA GLY A 205 10.93 13.62 12.44
C GLY A 205 11.60 12.29 12.17
N LEU A 206 12.80 12.14 12.61
CA LEU A 206 13.50 10.88 12.69
C LEU A 206 13.29 10.32 14.11
N GLY A 207 12.47 9.42 14.35
CA GLY A 207 11.41 8.54 14.05
C GLY A 207 10.04 9.10 13.66
N HIS A 208 9.10 9.38 14.56
CA HIS A 208 7.75 9.86 14.27
C HIS A 208 7.46 11.13 15.05
N TYR A 209 6.58 11.98 14.51
CA TYR A 209 6.21 13.22 15.18
C TYR A 209 4.69 13.47 15.15
N GLU A 210 4.22 14.26 16.12
CA GLU A 210 2.96 15.02 16.02
C GLU A 210 3.27 16.52 16.07
N LEU A 211 2.82 17.27 15.06
CA LEU A 211 2.96 18.72 14.98
C LEU A 211 1.73 19.42 15.52
N THR A 212 1.92 20.48 16.32
CA THR A 212 0.85 21.40 16.73
C THR A 212 1.24 22.85 16.44
N ILE A 213 0.25 23.66 16.06
CA ILE A 213 0.36 25.13 16.04
C ILE A 213 -0.67 25.66 17.04
N ASN A 214 -0.21 26.46 18.01
CA ASN A 214 -1.06 27.00 19.08
C ASN A 214 -1.87 25.92 19.83
N GLY A 215 -1.29 24.72 20.01
CA GLY A 215 -1.88 23.58 20.69
C GLY A 215 -2.88 22.78 19.83
N LYS A 216 -3.13 23.17 18.57
CA LYS A 216 -3.95 22.40 17.64
C LYS A 216 -3.10 21.50 16.77
N LYS A 217 -3.44 20.20 16.70
CA LYS A 217 -2.75 19.24 15.82
C LYS A 217 -2.87 19.67 14.36
N VAL A 218 -1.75 19.58 13.62
CA VAL A 218 -1.66 19.82 12.18
C VAL A 218 -1.72 18.46 11.45
N GLY A 219 -2.70 18.34 10.54
CA GLY A 219 -2.93 17.11 9.81
C GLY A 219 -3.56 15.98 10.65
N ASN A 220 -3.77 14.84 10.01
CA ASN A 220 -4.39 13.65 10.63
C ASN A 220 -3.51 12.40 10.54
N SER A 221 -2.28 12.55 10.07
CA SER A 221 -1.34 11.45 9.91
C SER A 221 -1.02 10.77 11.24
N GLN A 222 -0.87 9.46 11.19
CA GLN A 222 -0.25 8.64 12.22
C GLN A 222 1.15 8.27 11.74
N PHE A 223 2.11 8.15 12.65
CA PHE A 223 3.48 7.71 12.34
C PHE A 223 4.16 8.50 11.21
N ALA A 224 3.94 9.83 11.17
CA ALA A 224 4.59 10.71 10.20
C ALA A 224 6.06 10.99 10.56
N PRO A 225 6.94 11.11 9.55
CA PRO A 225 6.75 10.73 8.14
C PRO A 225 6.75 9.21 7.96
N LEU A 226 6.31 8.74 6.79
CA LEU A 226 6.46 7.34 6.42
C LEU A 226 7.95 6.96 6.42
N TRP A 227 8.29 5.77 6.95
CA TRP A 227 9.67 5.32 7.08
C TRP A 227 10.28 4.90 5.74
N THR A 228 11.61 5.08 5.63
CA THR A 228 12.43 4.82 4.44
C THR A 228 13.76 4.21 4.86
N ASP A 229 14.64 3.93 3.92
CA ASP A 229 16.06 3.72 4.22
C ASP A 229 16.71 5.05 4.60
N TYR A 230 16.82 5.32 5.90
CA TYR A 230 17.30 6.60 6.42
C TYR A 230 18.75 6.94 6.07
N ASP A 231 19.55 5.96 5.61
CA ASP A 231 20.90 6.21 5.10
C ASP A 231 20.90 6.71 3.64
N LYS A 232 19.75 6.62 2.94
CA LYS A 232 19.59 6.97 1.53
C LYS A 232 18.55 8.05 1.30
N THR A 233 17.38 7.88 1.89
CA THR A 233 16.23 8.79 1.75
C THR A 233 15.63 9.11 3.10
N VAL A 234 15.35 10.39 3.34
CA VAL A 234 14.61 10.89 4.50
C VAL A 234 13.36 11.62 4.01
N ASN A 235 12.19 11.10 4.34
CA ASN A 235 10.94 11.77 3.99
C ASN A 235 10.70 13.01 4.85
N TYR A 236 10.18 14.09 4.21
CA TYR A 236 9.55 15.19 4.92
C TYR A 236 8.11 15.38 4.49
N ASN A 237 7.27 15.85 5.40
CA ASN A 237 5.88 16.19 5.09
C ASN A 237 5.75 17.69 4.81
N VAL A 238 4.74 18.03 4.00
CA VAL A 238 4.38 19.40 3.66
C VAL A 238 2.95 19.67 4.10
N TYR A 239 2.75 20.78 4.84
CA TYR A 239 1.43 21.23 5.27
C TYR A 239 1.19 22.68 4.84
N GLU A 240 0.00 22.96 4.32
CA GLU A 240 -0.46 24.34 4.13
C GLU A 240 -1.29 24.77 5.34
N LEU A 241 -0.95 25.94 5.89
CA LEU A 241 -1.66 26.59 6.97
C LEU A 241 -2.29 27.90 6.46
N SER A 242 -3.41 28.23 7.05
CA SER A 242 -4.19 29.44 6.70
C SER A 242 -4.09 30.51 7.80
N ALA A 243 -4.55 31.69 7.52
CA ALA A 243 -4.59 32.80 8.49
C ALA A 243 -5.25 32.40 9.83
N ARG A 244 -6.25 31.48 9.82
CA ARG A 244 -6.98 31.01 11.02
C ARG A 244 -6.15 30.18 11.99
N ASP A 245 -5.00 29.69 11.54
CA ASP A 245 -4.09 28.86 12.35
C ASP A 245 -3.15 29.74 13.20
N PHE A 246 -3.11 31.03 12.94
CA PHE A 246 -2.26 32.01 13.61
C PHE A 246 -3.06 33.03 14.40
N GLN A 247 -2.43 33.61 15.41
CA GLN A 247 -2.91 34.74 16.20
C GLN A 247 -1.99 35.94 15.94
N LYS A 248 -2.50 37.14 16.05
CA LYS A 248 -1.64 38.33 16.07
C LYS A 248 -0.79 38.32 17.35
N GLY A 249 0.48 38.63 17.23
CA GLY A 249 1.49 38.53 18.28
C GLY A 249 1.98 37.12 18.50
N ASP A 250 2.06 36.65 19.73
CA ASP A 250 2.68 35.38 20.14
C ASP A 250 1.94 34.15 19.58
N ASN A 251 2.70 33.26 18.95
CA ASN A 251 2.30 31.95 18.46
C ASN A 251 3.30 30.88 18.94
N VAL A 252 2.92 29.63 18.86
CA VAL A 252 3.73 28.51 19.34
C VAL A 252 3.70 27.33 18.37
N ILE A 253 4.87 26.83 18.02
CA ILE A 253 5.06 25.53 17.42
C ILE A 253 5.35 24.53 18.54
N GLY A 254 4.59 23.44 18.58
CA GLY A 254 4.86 22.30 19.45
C GLY A 254 5.04 21.02 18.64
N VAL A 255 6.06 20.23 18.93
CA VAL A 255 6.30 18.93 18.32
C VAL A 255 6.50 17.89 19.39
N LEU A 256 5.69 16.83 19.36
CA LEU A 256 5.92 15.61 20.11
C LEU A 256 6.70 14.66 19.19
N LEU A 257 7.84 14.14 19.66
CA LEU A 257 8.77 13.34 18.86
C LEU A 257 8.99 11.98 19.53
N GLY A 258 8.78 10.88 18.80
CA GLY A 258 8.98 9.50 19.25
C GLY A 258 10.06 8.76 18.46
N ASN A 259 10.26 7.49 18.78
CA ASN A 259 11.36 6.68 18.25
C ASN A 259 11.11 6.11 16.83
N GLY A 260 9.89 5.66 16.53
CA GLY A 260 9.52 5.04 15.25
C GLY A 260 10.39 3.85 14.84
N MET A 261 10.58 3.68 13.53
CA MET A 261 11.54 2.72 12.96
C MET A 261 12.98 3.23 12.99
N TYR A 262 13.19 4.53 13.26
CA TYR A 262 14.51 5.14 13.31
C TYR A 262 15.33 4.68 14.52
N ASN A 263 14.66 4.43 15.66
CA ASN A 263 15.28 3.99 16.89
C ASN A 263 14.40 2.97 17.61
N THR A 264 14.55 1.69 17.31
CA THR A 264 13.80 0.61 17.97
C THR A 264 14.52 0.13 19.21
N LEU A 265 13.84 0.22 20.34
CA LEU A 265 14.40 -0.16 21.64
C LEU A 265 14.20 -1.64 21.95
N ALA A 266 15.20 -2.24 22.61
CA ALA A 266 15.31 -3.67 22.83
C ALA A 266 14.71 -4.18 24.14
N GLU A 267 14.01 -3.38 24.91
CA GLU A 267 13.64 -3.74 26.29
C GLU A 267 12.56 -4.81 26.40
N ARG A 268 11.46 -4.66 25.65
CA ARG A 268 10.32 -5.56 25.74
C ARG A 268 10.33 -6.56 24.60
N TYR A 269 10.31 -6.05 23.39
CA TYR A 269 10.39 -6.86 22.20
C TYR A 269 11.86 -7.05 21.83
N THR A 270 12.32 -8.29 21.79
CA THR A 270 13.75 -8.57 21.66
C THR A 270 14.15 -9.25 20.35
N LYS A 271 13.21 -9.35 19.40
CA LYS A 271 13.48 -10.00 18.10
C LYS A 271 14.31 -9.11 17.17
N PHE A 272 13.97 -7.82 17.09
CA PHE A 272 14.59 -6.86 16.20
C PHE A 272 15.09 -5.61 16.93
N PHE A 273 16.25 -5.12 16.53
CA PHE A 273 16.85 -3.89 17.02
C PHE A 273 17.41 -3.10 15.85
N VAL A 274 17.07 -1.83 15.77
CA VAL A 274 17.59 -0.90 14.76
C VAL A 274 17.80 0.45 15.41
N SER A 275 18.95 1.06 15.25
CA SER A 275 19.16 2.45 15.65
C SER A 275 20.04 3.17 14.64
N PHE A 276 19.54 4.30 14.16
CA PHE A 276 20.29 5.27 13.34
C PHE A 276 20.75 6.47 14.18
N GLY A 277 20.27 6.54 15.42
CA GLY A 277 20.57 7.60 16.38
C GLY A 277 19.36 8.00 17.23
N PRO A 278 19.50 9.00 18.13
CA PRO A 278 18.39 9.51 18.93
C PRO A 278 17.38 10.24 18.06
N PRO A 279 16.08 10.30 18.46
CA PRO A 279 15.08 11.03 17.73
C PRO A 279 15.44 12.49 17.45
N THR A 280 15.27 12.93 16.23
CA THR A 280 15.78 14.19 15.70
C THR A 280 14.73 14.87 14.81
N LEU A 281 14.67 16.20 14.85
CA LEU A 281 13.68 17.02 14.15
C LEU A 281 14.34 17.99 13.17
N PHE A 282 13.82 18.04 11.95
CA PHE A 282 13.94 19.15 11.02
C PHE A 282 12.59 19.88 10.89
N PHE A 283 12.60 21.20 10.92
CA PHE A 283 11.42 22.04 10.74
C PHE A 283 11.77 23.31 9.98
N LYS A 284 10.95 23.67 8.98
CA LYS A 284 10.95 24.97 8.30
C LYS A 284 9.51 25.36 8.04
N MET A 285 9.11 26.60 8.41
CA MET A 285 7.84 27.19 8.07
C MET A 285 8.09 28.53 7.36
N LYS A 286 7.53 28.70 6.18
CA LYS A 286 7.55 29.93 5.40
C LYS A 286 6.18 30.58 5.50
N ILE A 287 6.11 31.75 6.09
CA ILE A 287 4.89 32.56 6.27
C ILE A 287 4.90 33.67 5.22
N LYS A 288 3.84 33.79 4.47
CA LYS A 288 3.60 34.88 3.51
C LYS A 288 2.48 35.78 3.99
N TYR A 289 2.75 37.06 4.05
CA TYR A 289 1.79 38.06 4.49
C TYR A 289 1.00 38.70 3.33
N ASN A 290 -0.11 39.34 3.65
CA ASN A 290 -0.96 40.04 2.66
C ASN A 290 -0.25 41.21 1.95
N ASP A 291 0.77 41.82 2.59
CA ASP A 291 1.62 42.83 1.99
C ASP A 291 2.70 42.29 1.03
N GLY A 292 2.76 40.94 0.87
CA GLY A 292 3.72 40.26 0.04
C GLY A 292 5.06 39.97 0.71
N SER A 293 5.28 40.45 1.94
CA SER A 293 6.50 40.11 2.71
C SER A 293 6.48 38.65 3.17
N GLU A 294 7.63 38.06 3.41
CA GLU A 294 7.80 36.67 3.84
C GLU A 294 8.64 36.60 5.11
N GLU A 295 8.34 35.61 5.96
CA GLU A 295 9.10 35.28 7.17
C GLU A 295 9.37 33.78 7.23
N ILE A 296 10.54 33.40 7.77
CA ILE A 296 10.92 32.02 7.94
C ILE A 296 11.15 31.71 9.40
N VAL A 297 10.41 30.70 9.90
CA VAL A 297 10.64 30.09 11.22
C VAL A 297 11.21 28.72 10.98
N LYS A 298 12.39 28.41 11.55
CA LYS A 298 13.09 27.12 11.35
C LYS A 298 13.56 26.49 12.64
N SER A 299 13.93 25.21 12.57
CA SER A 299 14.66 24.53 13.65
C SER A 299 16.04 25.17 13.81
N ASP A 300 16.37 25.55 15.04
CA ASP A 300 17.64 26.14 15.44
C ASP A 300 17.89 25.95 16.95
N GLY A 301 19.04 26.41 17.46
CA GLY A 301 19.39 26.32 18.89
C GLY A 301 18.53 27.13 19.84
N THR A 302 17.56 27.90 19.36
CA THR A 302 16.61 28.68 20.19
C THR A 302 15.40 27.88 20.63
N TRP A 303 15.17 26.70 20.02
CA TRP A 303 14.13 25.78 20.46
C TRP A 303 14.45 25.22 21.84
N LYS A 304 13.39 24.82 22.53
CA LYS A 304 13.52 24.14 23.83
C LYS A 304 12.88 22.76 23.80
N TYR A 305 13.33 21.87 24.65
CA TYR A 305 12.74 20.56 24.85
C TYR A 305 12.46 20.23 26.31
N SER A 306 11.51 19.33 26.51
CA SER A 306 11.22 18.67 27.78
C SER A 306 10.91 17.19 27.56
N LYS A 307 11.08 16.40 28.62
CA LYS A 307 10.61 15.01 28.63
C LYS A 307 9.07 15.00 28.51
N SER A 308 8.53 14.12 27.68
CA SER A 308 7.08 13.98 27.51
C SER A 308 6.49 13.02 28.56
N PRO A 309 5.14 12.99 28.72
CA PRO A 309 4.46 11.96 29.49
C PRO A 309 4.68 10.54 28.96
N ILE A 310 5.04 10.37 27.68
CA ILE A 310 5.40 9.07 27.12
C ILE A 310 6.78 8.69 27.63
N THR A 311 6.83 7.76 28.58
CA THR A 311 8.07 7.38 29.27
C THR A 311 8.84 6.29 28.57
N TYR A 312 8.15 5.53 27.73
CA TYR A 312 8.69 4.50 26.85
C TYR A 312 7.88 4.49 25.53
N ASN A 313 8.52 4.35 24.38
CA ASN A 313 7.87 4.06 23.12
C ASN A 313 8.78 3.26 22.20
N SER A 314 8.23 2.20 21.63
CA SER A 314 8.88 1.34 20.64
C SER A 314 7.82 0.81 19.69
N ILE A 315 8.10 0.85 18.40
CA ILE A 315 7.19 0.32 17.37
C ILE A 315 6.92 -1.18 17.57
N PHE A 316 7.84 -1.90 18.25
CA PHE A 316 7.72 -3.31 18.56
C PHE A 316 7.40 -3.61 20.03
N GLY A 317 7.69 -2.71 20.96
CA GLY A 317 7.53 -2.95 22.41
C GLY A 317 6.29 -2.34 23.02
N GLY A 318 5.66 -1.39 22.36
CA GLY A 318 4.50 -0.65 22.89
C GLY A 318 4.82 0.75 23.40
N GLU A 319 3.96 1.25 24.27
CA GLU A 319 4.08 2.61 24.81
C GLU A 319 3.67 2.67 26.28
N ASP A 320 4.45 3.39 27.09
CA ASP A 320 4.11 3.74 28.48
C ASP A 320 3.84 5.23 28.58
N TYR A 321 2.72 5.57 29.16
CA TYR A 321 2.31 6.93 29.40
C TYR A 321 2.04 7.18 30.88
N ASN A 322 2.64 8.23 31.44
CA ASN A 322 2.36 8.65 32.80
C ASN A 322 1.72 10.03 32.80
N ALA A 323 0.41 10.09 33.03
CA ALA A 323 -0.37 11.32 33.01
C ALA A 323 0.06 12.35 34.10
N ASN A 324 0.78 11.89 35.13
CA ASN A 324 1.33 12.80 36.14
C ASN A 324 2.44 13.71 35.59
N PHE A 325 3.02 13.39 34.44
CA PHE A 325 4.01 14.20 33.75
C PHE A 325 3.42 15.12 32.67
N GLU A 326 2.10 15.17 32.53
CA GLU A 326 1.45 16.07 31.59
C GLU A 326 1.76 17.53 31.94
N GLN A 327 2.14 18.30 30.94
CA GLN A 327 2.37 19.73 31.02
C GLN A 327 1.26 20.45 30.24
N LYS A 328 0.12 20.67 30.92
CA LYS A 328 -1.07 21.23 30.27
C LYS A 328 -0.78 22.55 29.56
N GLY A 329 -1.14 22.66 28.29
CA GLY A 329 -0.97 23.86 27.48
C GLY A 329 0.46 24.07 26.95
N TRP A 330 1.35 23.09 27.01
CA TRP A 330 2.75 23.22 26.59
C TRP A 330 2.91 23.68 25.12
N GLY A 331 1.98 23.32 24.25
CA GLY A 331 1.95 23.74 22.84
C GLY A 331 1.24 25.08 22.60
N SER A 332 0.83 25.81 23.65
CA SER A 332 0.03 27.02 23.56
C SER A 332 0.75 28.26 24.09
N LYS A 333 0.22 29.44 23.75
CA LYS A 333 0.65 30.74 24.26
C LYS A 333 0.52 30.78 25.78
N GLY A 334 1.44 31.50 26.44
CA GLY A 334 1.42 31.75 27.87
C GLY A 334 1.96 30.61 28.74
N PHE A 335 2.31 29.46 28.17
CA PHE A 335 2.97 28.40 28.90
C PHE A 335 4.38 28.83 29.36
N LYS A 336 4.71 28.56 30.63
CA LYS A 336 6.02 28.93 31.22
C LYS A 336 7.01 27.80 31.01
N ASP A 337 7.91 27.95 30.06
CA ASP A 337 8.93 26.98 29.69
C ASP A 337 10.33 27.27 30.29
N ARG A 338 10.38 27.86 31.50
CA ARG A 338 11.63 28.26 32.14
C ARG A 338 12.54 27.08 32.44
N ASP A 339 11.94 25.94 32.82
CA ASP A 339 12.65 24.72 33.20
C ASP A 339 12.94 23.80 32.00
N TRP A 340 12.49 24.18 30.81
CA TRP A 340 12.81 23.47 29.60
C TRP A 340 14.24 23.72 29.17
N LYS A 341 14.91 22.66 28.71
CA LYS A 341 16.30 22.70 28.25
C LYS A 341 16.36 23.20 26.81
N LYS A 342 17.46 23.84 26.42
CA LYS A 342 17.76 24.14 25.02
C LYS A 342 18.04 22.84 24.26
N VAL A 343 17.58 22.75 23.03
CA VAL A 343 17.92 21.67 22.11
C VAL A 343 19.41 21.67 21.79
N VAL A 344 19.91 20.52 21.38
CA VAL A 344 21.22 20.38 20.77
C VAL A 344 21.09 20.30 19.24
N ILE A 345 22.06 20.87 18.53
CA ILE A 345 22.15 20.69 17.08
C ILE A 345 22.68 19.28 16.82
N GLN A 346 22.00 18.59 15.93
CA GLN A 346 22.34 17.22 15.51
C GLN A 346 23.12 17.24 14.20
N GLU A 347 23.91 16.22 13.98
CA GLU A 347 24.42 15.90 12.66
C GLU A 347 23.25 15.57 11.72
N ALA A 348 23.37 15.98 10.45
CA ALA A 348 22.38 15.62 9.43
C ALA A 348 22.40 14.10 9.20
N PRO A 349 21.24 13.49 8.94
CA PRO A 349 21.20 12.11 8.48
C PRO A 349 21.95 11.98 7.14
N LYS A 350 22.42 10.78 6.82
CA LYS A 350 23.10 10.52 5.54
C LYS A 350 22.15 10.61 4.35
N GLY A 351 20.88 10.26 4.57
CA GLY A 351 19.86 10.22 3.51
C GLY A 351 19.45 11.60 3.02
N VAL A 352 19.16 11.71 1.73
CA VAL A 352 18.70 12.93 1.07
C VAL A 352 17.24 13.23 1.47
N LEU A 353 16.95 14.47 1.81
CA LEU A 353 15.59 14.93 2.09
C LEU A 353 14.72 14.89 0.82
N ARG A 354 13.61 14.13 0.87
CA ARG A 354 12.62 14.04 -0.20
C ARG A 354 11.21 14.31 0.34
N PRO A 355 10.31 14.94 -0.45
CA PRO A 355 8.93 15.04 -0.02
C PRO A 355 8.27 13.67 -0.01
N GLN A 356 7.47 13.40 1.01
CA GLN A 356 6.63 12.22 1.05
C GLN A 356 5.53 12.36 -0.01
N THR A 357 5.57 11.54 -1.05
CA THR A 357 4.56 11.49 -2.11
C THR A 357 3.48 10.45 -1.85
N ALA A 358 3.82 9.36 -1.17
CA ALA A 358 2.84 8.35 -0.77
C ALA A 358 1.83 8.93 0.24
N PRO A 359 0.55 8.54 0.14
CA PRO A 359 -0.48 8.97 1.08
C PRO A 359 -0.13 8.56 2.53
N PRO A 360 -0.55 9.36 3.53
CA PRO A 360 -0.23 9.06 4.92
C PRO A 360 -1.02 7.88 5.49
N VAL A 361 -0.49 7.27 6.53
CA VAL A 361 -1.26 6.37 7.40
C VAL A 361 -2.19 7.22 8.27
N THR A 362 -3.46 6.84 8.37
CA THR A 362 -4.47 7.55 9.16
C THR A 362 -5.38 6.57 9.91
N ILE A 363 -6.10 7.04 10.92
CA ILE A 363 -7.18 6.26 11.52
C ILE A 363 -8.33 6.22 10.51
N GLN A 364 -8.69 5.04 10.05
CA GLN A 364 -9.71 4.84 9.03
C GLN A 364 -11.05 4.42 9.62
N LYS A 365 -11.00 3.67 10.73
CA LYS A 365 -12.21 3.16 11.39
C LYS A 365 -11.96 2.94 12.88
N GLN A 366 -13.00 3.07 13.69
CA GLN A 366 -13.00 2.67 15.09
C GLN A 366 -13.92 1.48 15.28
N TYR A 367 -13.48 0.52 16.09
CA TYR A 367 -14.25 -0.65 16.50
C TYR A 367 -14.57 -0.55 17.98
N GLU A 368 -15.83 -0.79 18.29
CA GLU A 368 -16.33 -0.96 19.65
C GLU A 368 -16.09 -2.41 20.10
N VAL A 369 -16.07 -2.67 21.39
CA VAL A 369 -16.02 -4.01 21.95
C VAL A 369 -17.24 -4.81 21.51
N LYS A 370 -17.02 -5.94 20.85
CA LYS A 370 -18.08 -6.86 20.40
C LYS A 370 -18.55 -7.78 21.50
N THR A 371 -17.61 -8.41 22.21
CA THR A 371 -17.89 -9.26 23.36
C THR A 371 -16.86 -9.08 24.45
N VAL A 372 -17.27 -9.37 25.69
CA VAL A 372 -16.40 -9.32 26.88
C VAL A 372 -16.54 -10.63 27.64
N LYS A 373 -15.43 -11.21 28.06
CA LYS A 373 -15.38 -12.39 28.90
C LYS A 373 -14.58 -12.10 30.16
N GLU A 374 -15.17 -12.29 31.34
CA GLU A 374 -14.48 -12.31 32.61
C GLU A 374 -13.98 -13.75 32.84
N LEU A 375 -12.66 -13.96 32.76
CA LEU A 375 -12.06 -15.29 32.90
C LEU A 375 -11.94 -15.71 34.39
N LYS A 376 -11.67 -14.75 35.23
CA LYS A 376 -11.64 -14.84 36.72
C LYS A 376 -11.94 -13.43 37.27
N PRO A 377 -12.25 -13.27 38.56
CA PRO A 377 -12.61 -11.97 39.11
C PRO A 377 -11.61 -10.85 38.73
N ASN A 378 -12.14 -9.78 38.15
CA ASN A 378 -11.38 -8.58 37.74
C ASN A 378 -10.34 -8.82 36.60
N PHE A 379 -10.51 -9.90 35.84
CA PHE A 379 -9.64 -10.26 34.71
C PHE A 379 -10.50 -10.41 33.45
N TYR A 380 -10.36 -9.50 32.51
CA TYR A 380 -11.24 -9.41 31.33
C TYR A 380 -10.48 -9.61 30.03
N VAL A 381 -11.12 -10.33 29.09
CA VAL A 381 -10.72 -10.40 27.70
C VAL A 381 -11.83 -9.83 26.84
N PHE A 382 -11.49 -8.85 26.02
CA PHE A 382 -12.37 -8.12 25.12
C PHE A 382 -12.10 -8.58 23.69
N ASP A 383 -13.13 -8.99 22.96
CA ASP A 383 -13.07 -9.26 21.53
C ASP A 383 -13.55 -8.03 20.77
N MET A 384 -12.71 -7.47 19.92
CA MET A 384 -13.04 -6.33 19.06
C MET A 384 -13.81 -6.74 17.80
N GLY A 385 -13.95 -8.05 17.57
CA GLY A 385 -14.69 -8.62 16.43
C GLY A 385 -14.00 -8.54 15.09
N GLN A 386 -12.81 -7.96 15.03
CA GLN A 386 -11.98 -7.83 13.83
C GLN A 386 -10.51 -7.89 14.22
N ASN A 387 -9.73 -8.75 13.57
CA ASN A 387 -8.28 -8.65 13.61
C ASN A 387 -7.85 -7.44 12.75
N LEU A 388 -7.17 -6.49 13.36
CA LEU A 388 -6.85 -5.20 12.75
C LEU A 388 -5.44 -4.75 13.13
N SER A 389 -4.84 -3.88 12.34
CA SER A 389 -3.64 -3.14 12.73
C SER A 389 -4.03 -1.81 13.39
N GLY A 390 -3.50 -1.54 14.57
CA GLY A 390 -3.83 -0.29 15.24
C GLY A 390 -3.47 -0.26 16.72
N PHE A 391 -4.24 0.52 17.46
CA PHE A 391 -4.02 0.74 18.88
C PHE A 391 -5.34 1.03 19.59
N PRO A 392 -5.43 0.69 20.91
CA PRO A 392 -6.62 0.94 21.72
C PRO A 392 -6.77 2.41 22.10
N THR A 393 -8.01 2.85 22.33
CA THR A 393 -8.35 4.03 23.13
C THR A 393 -9.10 3.56 24.34
N ILE A 394 -8.66 3.97 25.55
CA ILE A 394 -9.29 3.62 26.82
C ILE A 394 -9.84 4.85 27.51
N LYS A 395 -11.00 4.69 28.19
CA LYS A 395 -11.48 5.62 29.21
C LYS A 395 -11.43 4.94 30.56
N VAL A 396 -10.71 5.53 31.50
CA VAL A 396 -10.46 4.96 32.80
C VAL A 396 -10.76 5.96 33.90
N LYS A 397 -11.18 5.45 35.07
CA LYS A 397 -11.37 6.23 36.28
C LYS A 397 -10.67 5.53 37.43
N GLY A 398 -9.90 6.24 38.19
CA GLY A 398 -9.19 5.71 39.35
C GLY A 398 -8.44 6.80 40.10
N GLU A 399 -7.60 6.41 41.03
CA GLU A 399 -6.80 7.29 41.84
C GLU A 399 -5.46 7.62 41.14
N ARG A 400 -4.88 8.73 41.56
CA ARG A 400 -3.56 9.17 41.08
C ARG A 400 -2.51 8.12 41.35
N GLY A 401 -1.73 7.78 40.34
CA GLY A 401 -0.64 6.81 40.40
C GLY A 401 -1.06 5.35 40.14
N GLN A 402 -2.37 5.04 40.14
CA GLN A 402 -2.81 3.73 39.65
C GLN A 402 -2.49 3.56 38.16
N SER A 403 -2.18 2.35 37.73
CA SER A 403 -1.80 2.04 36.37
C SER A 403 -2.66 0.93 35.77
N ILE A 404 -2.98 1.04 34.51
CA ILE A 404 -3.65 0.02 33.72
C ILE A 404 -2.72 -0.48 32.62
N ARG A 405 -2.58 -1.82 32.52
CA ARG A 405 -1.86 -2.48 31.42
C ARG A 405 -2.83 -3.08 30.45
N VAL A 406 -2.65 -2.72 29.18
CA VAL A 406 -3.47 -3.18 28.07
C VAL A 406 -2.64 -4.11 27.19
N TRP A 407 -2.93 -5.40 27.30
CA TRP A 407 -2.33 -6.43 26.47
C TRP A 407 -3.16 -6.64 25.21
N VAL A 408 -2.51 -6.88 24.08
CA VAL A 408 -3.18 -7.10 22.80
C VAL A 408 -2.61 -8.32 22.09
N ALA A 409 -3.46 -9.07 21.35
CA ALA A 409 -3.03 -10.19 20.53
C ALA A 409 -4.04 -10.52 19.42
N GLU A 410 -3.58 -11.19 18.36
CA GLU A 410 -4.41 -11.67 17.25
C GLU A 410 -5.32 -12.82 17.65
N GLY A 411 -4.91 -13.64 18.63
CA GLY A 411 -5.63 -14.84 19.04
C GLY A 411 -5.55 -15.09 20.53
N LEU A 412 -6.23 -16.17 20.95
CA LEU A 412 -6.31 -16.63 22.32
C LEU A 412 -5.62 -17.99 22.51
N ASN A 413 -5.12 -18.25 23.71
CA ASN A 413 -4.72 -19.56 24.17
C ASN A 413 -5.95 -20.43 24.50
N GLU A 414 -5.77 -21.71 24.75
CA GLU A 414 -6.84 -22.64 25.11
C GLU A 414 -7.62 -22.20 26.35
N GLU A 415 -6.94 -21.57 27.33
CA GLU A 415 -7.57 -21.05 28.55
C GLU A 415 -8.34 -19.73 28.30
N GLY A 416 -8.33 -19.20 27.09
CA GLY A 416 -8.99 -17.95 26.71
C GLY A 416 -8.21 -16.68 26.99
N THR A 417 -6.96 -16.78 27.46
CA THR A 417 -6.04 -15.65 27.60
C THR A 417 -5.38 -15.29 26.26
N ILE A 418 -4.87 -14.06 26.11
CA ILE A 418 -4.21 -13.64 24.87
C ILE A 418 -2.98 -14.49 24.53
N ALA A 419 -2.75 -14.74 23.24
CA ALA A 419 -1.64 -15.53 22.74
C ALA A 419 -0.55 -14.66 22.13
N GLN A 420 0.49 -14.31 22.89
CA GLN A 420 1.68 -13.60 22.39
C GLN A 420 2.88 -14.54 22.13
N GLY A 421 2.72 -15.84 22.28
CA GLY A 421 3.83 -16.81 22.19
C GLY A 421 4.52 -16.89 20.85
N ARG A 422 3.82 -16.53 19.77
CA ARG A 422 4.30 -16.61 18.37
C ARG A 422 4.93 -15.31 17.89
N SER A 423 4.86 -14.23 18.67
CA SER A 423 5.51 -12.95 18.40
C SER A 423 6.78 -12.76 19.22
N GLY A 424 7.49 -11.68 19.04
CA GLY A 424 8.69 -11.33 19.82
C GLY A 424 8.35 -10.74 21.19
N LYS A 425 7.45 -11.37 21.95
CA LYS A 425 6.91 -10.96 23.25
C LYS A 425 7.97 -10.52 24.26
N PRO A 426 7.57 -9.71 25.31
CA PRO A 426 6.23 -9.14 25.51
C PRO A 426 6.05 -7.80 24.78
N TYR A 427 4.80 -7.45 24.47
CA TYR A 427 4.40 -6.12 24.02
C TYR A 427 3.04 -5.75 24.60
N TYR A 428 2.91 -4.49 25.04
CA TYR A 428 1.72 -3.96 25.72
C TYR A 428 1.76 -2.44 25.82
N TYR A 429 0.67 -1.87 26.31
CA TYR A 429 0.53 -0.45 26.60
C TYR A 429 0.28 -0.25 28.08
N ASP A 430 0.98 0.69 28.72
CA ASP A 430 0.80 1.07 30.13
C ASP A 430 0.33 2.53 30.24
N TYR A 431 -0.71 2.76 31.01
CA TYR A 431 -1.19 4.09 31.33
C TYR A 431 -1.26 4.29 32.85
N THR A 432 -0.55 5.31 33.37
CA THR A 432 -0.61 5.71 34.78
C THR A 432 -1.48 6.95 34.93
N LEU A 433 -2.52 6.85 35.76
CA LEU A 433 -3.53 7.88 35.97
C LEU A 433 -2.99 9.06 36.77
N LYS A 434 -3.51 10.27 36.50
CA LYS A 434 -3.32 11.48 37.31
C LYS A 434 -4.41 11.69 38.37
N GLY A 435 -5.54 10.97 38.25
CA GLY A 435 -6.65 11.01 39.20
C GLY A 435 -7.67 12.12 38.96
N ASP A 436 -7.79 12.63 37.74
CA ASP A 436 -8.67 13.73 37.34
C ASP A 436 -10.06 13.24 36.84
N GLY A 437 -10.69 12.31 37.55
CA GLY A 437 -12.00 11.76 37.17
C GLY A 437 -11.90 10.70 36.08
N VAL A 438 -12.64 10.86 34.96
CA VAL A 438 -12.53 9.97 33.80
C VAL A 438 -11.46 10.49 32.87
N GLU A 439 -10.42 9.71 32.67
CA GLU A 439 -9.29 10.02 31.79
C GLU A 439 -9.39 9.21 30.52
N GLU A 440 -9.15 9.85 29.37
CA GLU A 440 -9.09 9.19 28.04
C GLU A 440 -7.66 9.20 27.53
N TRP A 441 -7.20 8.04 27.07
CA TRP A 441 -5.86 7.92 26.51
C TRP A 441 -5.81 7.02 25.28
N THR A 442 -4.94 7.41 24.34
CA THR A 442 -4.66 6.71 23.08
C THR A 442 -3.15 6.73 22.85
N PRO A 443 -2.49 5.57 22.65
CA PRO A 443 -1.07 5.50 22.27
C PRO A 443 -0.76 6.30 20.99
N LYS A 444 0.48 6.77 20.86
CA LYS A 444 0.91 7.67 19.78
C LYS A 444 1.88 7.08 18.79
N PHE A 445 2.86 6.29 19.29
CA PHE A 445 4.05 5.91 18.51
C PHE A 445 4.27 4.40 18.39
N SER A 446 3.22 3.59 18.56
CA SER A 446 3.26 2.16 18.29
C SER A 446 1.88 1.63 17.88
N PHE A 447 1.87 0.54 17.12
CA PHE A 447 0.67 -0.19 16.71
C PHE A 447 0.93 -1.69 16.68
N TYR A 448 -0.15 -2.48 16.72
CA TYR A 448 -0.08 -3.93 16.61
C TYR A 448 -1.19 -4.47 15.72
N GLY A 449 -0.99 -5.71 15.21
CA GLY A 449 -2.06 -6.58 14.76
C GLY A 449 -2.74 -7.22 15.96
N TYR A 450 -4.06 -7.05 16.12
CA TYR A 450 -4.81 -7.69 17.20
C TYR A 450 -6.31 -7.72 16.95
N GLN A 451 -6.96 -8.71 17.54
CA GLN A 451 -8.41 -8.80 17.68
C GLN A 451 -8.82 -8.74 19.16
N TYR A 452 -7.97 -9.22 20.04
CA TYR A 452 -8.27 -9.36 21.47
C TYR A 452 -7.45 -8.40 22.31
N VAL A 453 -8.11 -7.86 23.35
CA VAL A 453 -7.50 -7.02 24.37
C VAL A 453 -7.70 -7.70 25.73
N GLN A 454 -6.64 -7.85 26.49
CA GLN A 454 -6.70 -8.39 27.87
C GLN A 454 -6.29 -7.32 28.86
N ILE A 455 -7.07 -7.19 29.93
CA ILE A 455 -6.82 -6.25 31.02
C ILE A 455 -7.14 -6.94 32.35
N GLU A 456 -6.22 -6.79 33.29
CA GLU A 456 -6.28 -7.47 34.61
C GLU A 456 -6.34 -6.46 35.72
N ASN A 457 -6.89 -6.88 36.88
CA ASN A 457 -6.98 -6.10 38.10
C ASN A 457 -7.74 -4.78 37.92
N ILE A 458 -8.90 -4.85 37.24
CA ILE A 458 -9.77 -3.71 36.97
C ILE A 458 -11.23 -4.02 37.34
N ASN A 459 -12.01 -2.98 37.57
CA ASN A 459 -13.45 -3.02 37.39
C ASN A 459 -13.80 -2.73 35.92
N TYR A 460 -14.87 -3.33 35.42
CA TYR A 460 -15.39 -2.99 34.08
C TYR A 460 -16.77 -2.34 34.21
N LYS A 461 -16.90 -1.09 33.74
CA LYS A 461 -18.09 -0.23 33.81
C LYS A 461 -18.54 0.15 35.21
N ASP A 462 -18.66 -0.80 36.11
CA ASP A 462 -19.16 -0.60 37.50
C ASP A 462 -18.03 -0.77 38.51
N ALA A 463 -17.89 0.17 39.44
CA ALA A 463 -16.87 0.14 40.46
C ALA A 463 -17.27 -0.80 41.61
N LYS A 464 -17.20 -2.12 41.39
CA LYS A 464 -17.55 -3.15 42.42
C LYS A 464 -16.48 -3.26 43.50
N ASN A 465 -15.22 -3.17 43.16
CA ASN A 465 -14.10 -3.14 44.09
C ASN A 465 -13.51 -1.72 44.12
N LYS A 466 -13.57 -1.06 45.26
CA LYS A 466 -13.12 0.35 45.41
C LYS A 466 -11.61 0.52 45.30
N ASP A 467 -10.84 -0.54 45.55
CA ASP A 467 -9.38 -0.51 45.47
C ASP A 467 -8.86 -0.63 44.05
N LEU A 468 -9.73 -0.96 43.07
CA LEU A 468 -9.37 -1.12 41.68
C LEU A 468 -9.87 0.05 40.84
N LEU A 469 -9.05 0.46 39.84
CA LEU A 469 -9.49 1.39 38.83
C LEU A 469 -10.62 0.81 37.97
N THR A 470 -11.42 1.66 37.36
CA THR A 470 -12.55 1.25 36.51
C THR A 470 -12.27 1.58 35.07
N LEU A 471 -12.27 0.56 34.20
CA LEU A 471 -12.34 0.74 32.74
C LEU A 471 -13.78 1.12 32.38
N VAL A 472 -13.97 2.36 31.92
CA VAL A 472 -15.26 2.93 31.55
C VAL A 472 -15.62 2.60 30.10
N ASP A 473 -14.62 2.68 29.18
CA ASP A 473 -14.80 2.45 27.75
C ASP A 473 -13.51 1.94 27.13
N LEU A 474 -13.64 1.15 26.06
CA LEU A 474 -12.54 0.62 25.26
C LEU A 474 -12.96 0.61 23.77
N LYS A 475 -12.11 1.17 22.93
CA LYS A 475 -12.25 1.15 21.46
C LYS A 475 -10.93 0.77 20.82
N SER A 476 -10.98 0.25 19.59
CA SER A 476 -9.80 0.01 18.78
C SER A 476 -9.80 0.91 17.55
N ASN A 477 -8.69 1.58 17.29
CA ASN A 477 -8.47 2.41 16.12
C ASN A 477 -7.79 1.59 15.05
N PHE A 478 -8.45 1.34 13.94
CA PHE A 478 -7.89 0.68 12.77
C PHE A 478 -7.18 1.70 11.89
N ILE A 479 -5.90 1.49 11.66
CA ILE A 479 -5.04 2.37 10.90
C ILE A 479 -4.53 1.66 9.64
N TYR A 480 -4.50 2.40 8.53
CA TYR A 480 -3.81 2.00 7.30
C TYR A 480 -3.58 3.20 6.39
N ASN A 481 -2.81 2.99 5.32
CA ASN A 481 -2.50 4.03 4.33
C ASN A 481 -3.78 4.56 3.66
N SER A 482 -3.88 5.87 3.52
CA SER A 482 -5.07 6.56 3.01
C SER A 482 -5.13 6.66 1.47
N ALA A 483 -4.48 5.74 0.75
CA ALA A 483 -4.47 5.73 -0.72
C ALA A 483 -5.86 5.61 -1.37
N GLY A 484 -6.86 5.18 -0.61
CA GLY A 484 -8.24 5.02 -1.08
C GLY A 484 -8.51 3.70 -1.78
N GLU A 485 -9.76 3.30 -1.77
CA GLU A 485 -10.23 2.11 -2.48
C GLU A 485 -10.41 2.43 -3.97
N ALA A 486 -10.02 1.49 -4.84
CA ALA A 486 -10.13 1.61 -6.29
C ALA A 486 -11.20 0.69 -6.88
N GLY A 487 -11.61 -0.37 -6.18
CA GLY A 487 -12.60 -1.30 -6.69
C GLY A 487 -13.41 -2.02 -5.63
N SER A 488 -14.36 -2.80 -6.10
CA SER A 488 -15.20 -3.67 -5.28
C SER A 488 -15.56 -4.94 -6.03
N PHE A 489 -15.78 -6.03 -5.29
CA PHE A 489 -16.20 -7.31 -5.84
C PHE A 489 -17.31 -7.91 -4.97
N ALA A 490 -18.26 -8.60 -5.62
CA ALA A 490 -19.23 -9.47 -4.97
C ALA A 490 -19.77 -10.51 -5.96
N CYS A 491 -20.15 -11.69 -5.47
CA CYS A 491 -20.71 -12.75 -6.28
C CYS A 491 -21.75 -13.59 -5.51
N SER A 492 -22.35 -14.58 -6.18
CA SER A 492 -23.34 -15.47 -5.55
C SER A 492 -22.74 -16.55 -4.64
N ASN A 493 -21.41 -16.71 -4.64
CA ASN A 493 -20.72 -17.69 -3.80
C ASN A 493 -20.28 -17.07 -2.47
N GLU A 494 -20.74 -17.64 -1.36
CA GLU A 494 -20.44 -17.11 -0.01
C GLU A 494 -18.97 -17.26 0.38
N ILE A 495 -18.33 -18.39 0.02
CA ILE A 495 -16.90 -18.61 0.31
C ILE A 495 -16.06 -17.53 -0.38
N PHE A 496 -16.35 -17.21 -1.65
CA PHE A 496 -15.59 -16.21 -2.40
C PHE A 496 -15.79 -14.79 -1.86
N ASN A 497 -17.03 -14.43 -1.47
CA ASN A 497 -17.27 -13.13 -0.83
C ASN A 497 -16.53 -13.01 0.50
N LYS A 498 -16.53 -14.09 1.32
CA LYS A 498 -15.77 -14.10 2.59
C LYS A 498 -14.27 -14.11 2.35
N THR A 499 -13.79 -14.80 1.33
CA THR A 499 -12.37 -14.79 0.92
C THR A 499 -11.91 -13.38 0.55
N HIS A 500 -12.69 -12.67 -0.29
CA HIS A 500 -12.46 -11.27 -0.64
C HIS A 500 -12.40 -10.37 0.61
N GLU A 501 -13.31 -10.58 1.58
CA GLU A 501 -13.32 -9.86 2.85
C GLU A 501 -12.04 -10.13 3.67
N LEU A 502 -11.64 -11.40 3.83
CA LEU A 502 -10.43 -11.80 4.56
C LEU A 502 -9.16 -11.20 3.94
N ILE A 503 -9.03 -11.29 2.60
CA ILE A 503 -7.91 -10.74 1.85
C ILE A 503 -7.80 -9.23 2.08
N ASN A 504 -8.89 -8.49 1.89
CA ASN A 504 -8.90 -7.04 2.02
C ASN A 504 -8.65 -6.56 3.46
N ASN A 505 -9.14 -7.29 4.46
CA ASN A 505 -8.84 -6.98 5.87
C ASN A 505 -7.35 -7.19 6.19
N SER A 506 -6.72 -8.23 5.63
CA SER A 506 -5.28 -8.47 5.78
C SER A 506 -4.45 -7.43 5.03
N ILE A 507 -4.82 -7.09 3.80
CA ILE A 507 -4.15 -6.02 3.04
C ILE A 507 -4.24 -4.70 3.82
N LYS A 508 -5.42 -4.26 4.26
CA LYS A 508 -5.59 -3.03 5.04
C LYS A 508 -4.73 -3.03 6.30
N SER A 509 -4.67 -4.16 7.01
CA SER A 509 -3.84 -4.27 8.22
C SER A 509 -2.34 -4.14 7.95
N ASN A 510 -1.88 -4.53 6.77
CA ASN A 510 -0.50 -4.50 6.36
C ASN A 510 -0.14 -3.31 5.45
N PHE A 511 -1.11 -2.49 5.08
CA PHE A 511 -0.93 -1.30 4.25
C PHE A 511 -0.50 -0.09 5.08
N GLN A 512 0.77 -0.02 5.45
CA GLN A 512 1.36 1.00 6.32
C GLN A 512 2.28 1.95 5.53
N SER A 513 3.49 2.22 6.01
CA SER A 513 4.51 2.95 5.27
C SER A 513 5.04 2.16 4.07
N VAL A 514 5.03 0.86 4.18
CA VAL A 514 5.24 -0.16 3.17
C VAL A 514 4.11 -1.18 3.30
N PHE A 515 3.95 -2.08 2.37
CA PHE A 515 3.20 -3.31 2.61
C PHE A 515 4.05 -4.18 3.53
N THR A 516 3.55 -4.45 4.74
CA THR A 516 4.24 -5.30 5.72
C THR A 516 3.71 -6.72 5.62
N ASP A 517 4.56 -7.70 5.92
CA ASP A 517 4.19 -9.10 6.00
C ASP A 517 3.11 -9.36 7.07
N CYS A 518 3.33 -8.82 8.26
CA CYS A 518 2.40 -8.94 9.38
C CYS A 518 2.47 -7.72 10.32
N PRO A 519 1.33 -7.29 10.91
CA PRO A 519 1.28 -6.07 11.71
C PRO A 519 1.69 -6.28 13.17
N GLN A 520 1.83 -7.55 13.62
CA GLN A 520 2.07 -7.85 15.03
C GLN A 520 3.54 -8.19 15.33
N ARG A 521 4.25 -8.91 14.44
CA ARG A 521 5.53 -9.55 14.74
C ARG A 521 6.72 -8.86 14.07
N GLU A 522 6.67 -8.65 12.77
CA GLU A 522 7.81 -8.18 11.97
C GLU A 522 7.67 -6.75 11.48
N LYS A 523 6.53 -6.39 10.92
CA LYS A 523 6.27 -5.06 10.32
C LYS A 523 7.33 -4.70 9.26
N LEU A 524 7.77 -5.69 8.48
CA LEU A 524 8.82 -5.58 7.47
C LEU A 524 8.22 -5.66 6.07
N GLY A 525 8.86 -5.01 5.11
CA GLY A 525 8.42 -4.97 3.71
C GLY A 525 9.02 -6.11 2.90
N TRP A 526 8.51 -7.33 3.06
CA TRP A 526 8.84 -8.46 2.21
C TRP A 526 8.31 -8.24 0.80
N LEU A 527 9.16 -8.38 -0.22
CA LEU A 527 8.88 -7.87 -1.57
C LEU A 527 7.92 -8.74 -2.38
N GLU A 528 7.90 -10.05 -2.16
CA GLU A 528 7.03 -10.97 -2.91
C GLU A 528 5.55 -10.63 -2.74
N GLU A 529 5.16 -10.19 -1.57
CA GLU A 529 3.79 -9.79 -1.25
C GLU A 529 3.22 -8.78 -2.27
N ILE A 530 4.06 -7.84 -2.70
CA ILE A 530 3.64 -6.77 -3.61
C ILE A 530 3.49 -7.29 -5.04
N GLN A 531 4.42 -8.13 -5.51
CA GLN A 531 4.39 -8.57 -6.90
C GLN A 531 3.45 -9.76 -7.12
N LEU A 532 3.34 -10.67 -6.14
CA LEU A 532 2.46 -11.83 -6.26
C LEU A 532 0.98 -11.44 -6.09
N ASN A 533 0.69 -10.50 -5.21
CA ASN A 533 -0.67 -9.96 -5.03
C ASN A 533 -0.94 -8.69 -5.87
N GLY A 534 0.05 -8.19 -6.63
CA GLY A 534 0.03 -6.88 -7.28
C GLY A 534 -1.23 -6.54 -8.04
N PRO A 535 -1.73 -7.38 -8.96
CA PRO A 535 -2.99 -7.12 -9.67
C PRO A 535 -4.20 -6.98 -8.73
N GLY A 536 -4.33 -7.86 -7.73
CA GLY A 536 -5.37 -7.77 -6.71
C GLY A 536 -5.27 -6.48 -5.89
N LEU A 537 -4.05 -6.08 -5.51
CA LEU A 537 -3.79 -4.81 -4.81
C LEU A 537 -4.23 -3.62 -5.66
N MET A 538 -3.87 -3.58 -6.96
CA MET A 538 -4.20 -2.47 -7.86
C MET A 538 -5.69 -2.42 -8.24
N PHE A 539 -6.39 -3.54 -8.26
CA PHE A 539 -7.85 -3.53 -8.41
C PHE A 539 -8.55 -2.98 -7.17
N ASN A 540 -8.05 -3.27 -5.98
CA ASN A 540 -8.71 -2.87 -4.73
C ASN A 540 -8.31 -1.48 -4.23
N TYR A 541 -7.07 -1.01 -4.52
CA TYR A 541 -6.53 0.24 -3.97
C TYR A 541 -5.89 1.12 -5.03
N ASN A 542 -5.98 2.44 -4.84
CA ASN A 542 -5.29 3.42 -5.67
C ASN A 542 -3.82 3.54 -5.26
N LEU A 543 -2.95 2.79 -5.93
CA LEU A 543 -1.53 2.71 -5.60
C LEU A 543 -0.63 3.64 -6.44
N GLN A 544 -1.21 4.54 -7.24
CA GLN A 544 -0.48 5.39 -8.19
C GLN A 544 0.65 6.19 -7.56
N ASN A 545 0.47 6.66 -6.32
CA ASN A 545 1.48 7.42 -5.58
C ASN A 545 2.21 6.60 -4.52
N PHE A 546 1.75 5.39 -4.21
CA PHE A 546 2.39 4.50 -3.26
C PHE A 546 3.49 3.64 -3.91
N LEU A 547 3.24 3.06 -5.08
CA LEU A 547 4.22 2.21 -5.76
C LEU A 547 5.49 2.97 -6.21
N PRO A 548 5.45 4.24 -6.64
CA PRO A 548 6.67 5.02 -6.86
C PRO A 548 7.55 5.16 -5.60
N ALA A 549 6.95 5.31 -4.41
CA ALA A 549 7.69 5.34 -3.15
C ALA A 549 8.27 3.96 -2.80
N THR A 550 7.55 2.88 -3.09
CA THR A 550 8.07 1.51 -2.96
C THR A 550 9.27 1.29 -3.87
N MET A 551 9.20 1.72 -5.14
CA MET A 551 10.34 1.63 -6.07
C MET A 551 11.53 2.47 -5.62
N GLN A 552 11.32 3.62 -4.97
CA GLN A 552 12.41 4.40 -4.38
C GLN A 552 13.08 3.61 -3.25
N ASN A 553 12.31 2.97 -2.36
CA ASN A 553 12.86 2.11 -1.31
C ASN A 553 13.65 0.92 -1.87
N ILE A 554 13.17 0.28 -2.95
CA ILE A 554 13.89 -0.80 -3.65
C ILE A 554 15.22 -0.28 -4.20
N SER A 555 15.19 0.87 -4.86
CA SER A 555 16.38 1.52 -5.42
C SER A 555 17.40 1.86 -4.34
N ASP A 556 16.95 2.38 -3.20
CA ASP A 556 17.79 2.75 -2.07
C ASP A 556 18.43 1.52 -1.40
N SER A 557 17.73 0.38 -1.40
CA SER A 557 18.19 -0.87 -0.79
C SER A 557 19.04 -1.74 -1.72
N GLN A 558 19.04 -1.47 -3.05
CA GLN A 558 19.87 -2.24 -3.98
C GLN A 558 21.36 -2.10 -3.66
N ARG A 559 22.04 -3.23 -3.45
CA ARG A 559 23.45 -3.25 -3.11
C ARG A 559 24.35 -2.95 -4.33
N GLU A 560 25.62 -2.63 -4.07
CA GLU A 560 26.58 -2.30 -5.14
C GLU A 560 26.77 -3.44 -6.14
N ASN A 561 26.70 -4.69 -5.71
CA ASN A 561 26.78 -5.85 -6.58
C ASN A 561 25.51 -6.13 -7.39
N GLY A 562 24.43 -5.40 -7.15
CA GLY A 562 23.13 -5.53 -7.84
C GLY A 562 22.05 -6.28 -7.09
N LEU A 563 22.37 -6.97 -5.99
CA LEU A 563 21.37 -7.64 -5.14
C LEU A 563 20.30 -6.66 -4.67
N ILE A 564 19.06 -7.02 -4.88
CA ILE A 564 17.90 -6.42 -4.22
C ILE A 564 17.51 -7.35 -3.08
N PRO A 565 17.62 -6.91 -1.81
CA PRO A 565 17.29 -7.77 -0.68
C PRO A 565 15.80 -8.08 -0.63
N SER A 566 15.44 -9.21 -0.05
CA SER A 566 14.04 -9.67 0.03
C SER A 566 13.14 -8.75 0.86
N ILE A 567 13.73 -7.94 1.76
CA ILE A 567 13.03 -6.97 2.62
C ILE A 567 13.44 -5.54 2.25
N VAL A 568 12.49 -4.65 2.07
CA VAL A 568 12.74 -3.25 1.68
C VAL A 568 11.81 -2.28 2.43
N PRO A 569 12.38 -1.26 3.14
CA PRO A 569 13.79 -1.04 3.46
C PRO A 569 14.40 -2.18 4.28
N GLU A 570 15.68 -2.49 4.04
CA GLU A 570 16.37 -3.58 4.74
C GLU A 570 16.81 -3.16 6.14
N TYR A 571 15.88 -3.02 7.08
CA TYR A 571 16.21 -2.71 8.48
C TYR A 571 16.86 -3.87 9.22
N ILE A 572 16.47 -5.09 8.86
CA ILE A 572 16.94 -6.33 9.44
C ILE A 572 17.58 -7.17 8.35
N ILE A 573 18.81 -7.62 8.56
CA ILE A 573 19.54 -8.47 7.63
C ILE A 573 19.41 -9.91 8.10
N PHE A 574 18.63 -10.71 7.40
CA PHE A 574 18.41 -12.12 7.76
C PHE A 574 19.60 -13.02 7.37
N GLY A 575 20.27 -12.71 6.27
CA GLY A 575 21.36 -13.52 5.72
C GLY A 575 20.89 -14.75 4.92
N GLY A 576 21.78 -15.27 4.09
CA GLY A 576 21.49 -16.43 3.21
C GLY A 576 20.31 -16.17 2.29
N ASP A 577 19.56 -17.23 2.01
CA ASP A 577 18.41 -17.21 1.10
C ASP A 577 17.29 -16.26 1.54
N PHE A 578 17.17 -15.94 2.83
CA PHE A 578 16.21 -14.95 3.33
C PHE A 578 16.57 -13.52 2.94
N THR A 579 17.80 -13.22 2.59
CA THR A 579 18.21 -11.93 2.03
C THR A 579 18.25 -11.96 0.51
N ASP A 580 18.66 -13.09 -0.07
CA ASP A 580 18.95 -13.28 -1.49
C ASP A 580 18.05 -14.39 -2.05
N SER A 581 16.80 -14.07 -2.32
CA SER A 581 15.84 -14.97 -2.97
C SER A 581 15.37 -14.35 -4.27
N PRO A 582 15.60 -15.00 -5.43
CA PRO A 582 15.19 -14.46 -6.72
C PRO A 582 13.70 -14.15 -6.83
N GLU A 583 12.85 -14.94 -6.18
CA GLU A 583 11.41 -14.79 -6.14
C GLU A 583 10.98 -13.47 -5.49
N TRP A 584 11.77 -12.95 -4.53
CA TRP A 584 11.58 -11.68 -3.85
C TRP A 584 12.23 -10.52 -4.59
N GLY A 585 13.51 -10.65 -4.88
CA GLY A 585 14.29 -9.56 -5.47
C GLY A 585 13.84 -9.14 -6.88
N VAL A 586 13.27 -10.08 -7.67
CA VAL A 586 12.71 -9.79 -9.00
C VAL A 586 11.58 -8.77 -8.98
N THR A 587 11.00 -8.47 -7.80
CA THR A 587 10.01 -7.40 -7.63
C THR A 587 10.52 -6.06 -8.16
N GLY A 588 11.83 -5.77 -8.03
CA GLY A 588 12.44 -4.57 -8.61
C GLY A 588 12.36 -4.50 -10.14
N VAL A 589 12.10 -5.62 -10.81
CA VAL A 589 11.89 -5.70 -12.27
C VAL A 589 10.40 -5.81 -12.62
N ILE A 590 9.64 -6.61 -11.88
CA ILE A 590 8.22 -6.87 -12.18
C ILE A 590 7.37 -5.64 -11.87
N LEU A 591 7.59 -4.97 -10.75
CA LEU A 591 6.74 -3.88 -10.27
C LEU A 591 6.67 -2.66 -11.22
N PRO A 592 7.79 -2.15 -11.81
CA PRO A 592 7.72 -1.09 -12.82
C PRO A 592 6.91 -1.47 -14.05
N TRP A 593 7.01 -2.74 -14.48
CA TRP A 593 6.23 -3.26 -15.60
C TRP A 593 4.74 -3.34 -15.27
N MET A 594 4.36 -3.87 -14.11
CA MET A 594 2.97 -3.93 -13.65
C MET A 594 2.37 -2.52 -13.50
N TYR A 595 3.14 -1.58 -12.97
CA TYR A 595 2.72 -0.17 -12.88
C TYR A 595 2.36 0.40 -14.26
N TYR A 596 3.21 0.14 -15.27
CA TYR A 596 2.95 0.54 -16.66
C TYR A 596 1.68 -0.12 -17.22
N GLU A 597 1.47 -1.41 -16.98
CA GLU A 597 0.27 -2.14 -17.45
C GLU A 597 -1.03 -1.57 -16.88
N TYR A 598 -1.04 -1.22 -15.58
CA TYR A 598 -2.26 -0.76 -14.89
C TYR A 598 -2.51 0.74 -15.01
N TYR A 599 -1.47 1.55 -15.09
CA TYR A 599 -1.60 3.02 -15.07
C TYR A 599 -1.20 3.70 -16.40
N GLY A 600 -0.64 2.96 -17.36
CA GLY A 600 -0.19 3.48 -18.65
C GLY A 600 0.97 4.47 -18.55
N ASP A 601 1.67 4.52 -17.42
CA ASP A 601 2.78 5.43 -17.15
C ASP A 601 4.11 4.69 -17.17
N ALA A 602 4.95 4.95 -18.14
CA ALA A 602 6.28 4.37 -18.29
C ALA A 602 7.34 5.00 -17.38
N SER A 603 7.01 6.02 -16.57
CA SER A 603 8.01 6.77 -15.79
C SER A 603 8.81 5.91 -14.81
N LEU A 604 8.20 4.88 -14.22
CA LEU A 604 8.95 3.97 -13.35
C LEU A 604 9.91 3.09 -14.15
N LEU A 605 9.51 2.65 -15.34
CA LEU A 605 10.41 1.94 -16.25
C LEU A 605 11.58 2.84 -16.67
N GLU A 606 11.31 4.09 -17.08
CA GLU A 606 12.36 5.06 -17.46
C GLU A 606 13.34 5.31 -16.32
N LYS A 607 12.83 5.63 -15.13
CA LYS A 607 13.63 6.00 -13.94
C LYS A 607 14.43 4.82 -13.39
N TYR A 608 13.81 3.64 -13.28
CA TYR A 608 14.38 2.50 -12.59
C TYR A 608 14.93 1.40 -13.53
N PHE A 609 15.00 1.67 -14.83
CA PHE A 609 15.63 0.76 -15.78
C PHE A 609 17.05 0.33 -15.39
N PRO A 610 17.92 1.24 -14.87
CA PRO A 610 19.24 0.83 -14.37
C PRO A 610 19.20 -0.16 -13.22
N ILE A 611 18.18 -0.08 -12.33
CA ILE A 611 17.99 -1.00 -11.22
C ILE A 611 17.60 -2.39 -11.73
N MET A 612 16.69 -2.44 -12.72
CA MET A 612 16.25 -3.69 -13.37
C MET A 612 17.44 -4.43 -14.00
N LYS A 613 18.23 -3.73 -14.81
CA LYS A 613 19.44 -4.27 -15.43
C LYS A 613 20.41 -4.83 -14.42
N LYS A 614 20.75 -4.01 -13.43
CA LYS A 614 21.74 -4.36 -12.41
C LYS A 614 21.34 -5.59 -11.61
N TYR A 615 20.03 -5.80 -11.38
CA TYR A 615 19.54 -7.00 -10.71
C TYR A 615 19.63 -8.25 -11.59
N VAL A 616 19.25 -8.15 -12.86
CA VAL A 616 19.38 -9.27 -13.82
C VAL A 616 20.85 -9.66 -14.02
N ASP A 617 21.74 -8.67 -14.18
CA ASP A 617 23.19 -8.89 -14.28
C ASP A 617 23.75 -9.55 -12.99
N TYR A 618 23.21 -9.18 -11.82
CA TYR A 618 23.53 -9.85 -10.55
C TYR A 618 23.15 -11.32 -10.57
N LEU A 619 21.94 -11.67 -10.98
CA LEU A 619 21.51 -13.08 -11.08
C LEU A 619 22.34 -13.88 -12.09
N GLU A 620 22.77 -13.24 -13.17
CA GLU A 620 23.72 -13.85 -14.11
C GLU A 620 25.00 -14.29 -13.41
N THR A 621 25.58 -13.44 -12.55
CA THR A 621 26.78 -13.77 -11.76
C THR A 621 26.58 -14.91 -10.75
N LYS A 622 25.33 -15.18 -10.38
CA LYS A 622 24.94 -16.26 -9.45
C LYS A 622 24.58 -17.57 -10.16
N SER A 623 24.42 -17.51 -11.47
CA SER A 623 24.02 -18.68 -12.26
C SER A 623 25.25 -19.54 -12.64
N THR A 624 24.99 -20.82 -12.81
CA THR A 624 25.93 -21.76 -13.45
C THR A 624 25.23 -22.34 -14.68
N ASN A 625 25.78 -22.13 -15.87
CA ASN A 625 25.13 -22.49 -17.13
C ASN A 625 23.70 -21.99 -17.26
N HIS A 626 23.46 -20.74 -16.82
CA HIS A 626 22.17 -20.05 -16.75
C HIS A 626 21.17 -20.64 -15.75
N ILE A 627 21.58 -21.52 -14.83
CA ILE A 627 20.75 -22.06 -13.75
C ILE A 627 21.12 -21.38 -12.43
N VAL A 628 20.15 -20.74 -11.79
CA VAL A 628 20.25 -20.19 -10.44
C VAL A 628 19.66 -21.21 -9.47
N SER A 629 20.39 -21.57 -8.40
CA SER A 629 20.01 -22.68 -7.53
C SER A 629 19.89 -22.33 -6.04
N HIS A 630 19.87 -21.03 -5.71
CA HIS A 630 19.62 -20.52 -4.35
C HIS A 630 18.27 -19.81 -4.26
N GLY A 631 17.78 -19.64 -3.08
CA GLY A 631 16.49 -18.96 -2.77
C GLY A 631 15.59 -19.78 -1.87
N LEU A 632 14.39 -19.29 -1.63
CA LEU A 632 13.38 -19.97 -0.80
C LEU A 632 12.49 -20.91 -1.60
N GLY A 633 12.39 -20.69 -2.92
CA GLY A 633 11.53 -21.46 -3.82
C GLY A 633 10.05 -21.11 -3.63
N ASP A 634 9.17 -22.08 -3.87
CA ASP A 634 7.73 -21.96 -3.60
C ASP A 634 7.49 -22.03 -2.09
N TRP A 635 7.67 -20.88 -1.42
CA TRP A 635 7.66 -20.75 0.03
C TRP A 635 6.33 -21.20 0.62
N TYR A 636 6.35 -22.01 1.66
CA TYR A 636 5.16 -22.56 2.33
C TYR A 636 4.30 -23.46 1.43
N ASP A 637 4.91 -24.17 0.45
CA ASP A 637 4.19 -25.17 -0.33
C ASP A 637 3.50 -26.21 0.57
N TYR A 638 2.31 -26.65 0.16
CA TYR A 638 1.44 -27.46 1.03
C TYR A 638 1.64 -28.95 0.81
N GLY A 639 1.84 -29.68 1.91
CA GLY A 639 2.04 -31.13 1.93
C GLY A 639 2.06 -31.72 3.33
N THR A 640 2.58 -32.95 3.45
CA THR A 640 2.79 -33.63 4.74
C THR A 640 4.03 -33.16 5.48
N HIS A 641 4.86 -32.35 4.85
CA HIS A 641 6.09 -31.77 5.41
C HIS A 641 5.82 -30.50 6.22
N ALA A 642 6.82 -30.05 6.96
CA ALA A 642 6.78 -28.75 7.63
C ALA A 642 6.84 -27.62 6.60
N ALA A 643 6.05 -26.55 6.84
CA ALA A 643 6.09 -25.33 6.07
C ALA A 643 7.47 -24.65 6.14
N GLY A 644 7.84 -23.93 5.08
CA GLY A 644 9.13 -23.26 4.95
C GLY A 644 9.63 -23.31 3.50
N TYR A 645 10.89 -23.62 3.31
CA TYR A 645 11.49 -23.80 1.97
C TYR A 645 10.68 -24.79 1.12
N SER A 646 10.61 -24.52 -0.18
CA SER A 646 9.97 -25.43 -1.16
C SER A 646 10.39 -26.88 -0.98
N LYS A 647 9.42 -27.78 -0.97
CA LYS A 647 9.57 -29.22 -0.85
C LYS A 647 8.97 -29.98 -2.03
N ASN A 648 7.85 -29.45 -2.55
CA ASN A 648 7.17 -30.06 -3.69
C ASN A 648 7.90 -29.82 -5.01
N SER A 649 8.69 -28.74 -5.10
CA SER A 649 9.35 -28.29 -6.32
C SER A 649 10.81 -27.97 -6.08
N PRO A 650 11.71 -28.18 -7.07
CA PRO A 650 13.11 -27.80 -6.96
C PRO A 650 13.26 -26.26 -6.80
N ILE A 651 14.02 -25.81 -5.81
CA ILE A 651 14.35 -24.37 -5.63
C ILE A 651 15.00 -23.82 -6.89
N ALA A 652 15.89 -24.56 -7.52
CA ALA A 652 16.55 -24.14 -8.76
C ALA A 652 15.56 -23.88 -9.90
N LEU A 653 14.46 -24.63 -10.00
CA LEU A 653 13.41 -24.38 -10.99
C LEU A 653 12.73 -23.03 -10.72
N SER A 654 12.37 -22.77 -9.47
CA SER A 654 11.77 -21.50 -9.07
C SER A 654 12.70 -20.32 -9.33
N ALA A 655 13.91 -20.37 -8.79
CA ALA A 655 14.89 -19.29 -8.91
C ALA A 655 15.24 -18.98 -10.38
N THR A 656 15.44 -20.03 -11.21
CA THR A 656 15.77 -19.86 -12.64
C THR A 656 14.58 -19.32 -13.43
N SER A 657 13.34 -19.70 -13.10
CA SER A 657 12.16 -19.13 -13.75
C SER A 657 12.02 -17.63 -13.49
N HIS A 658 12.33 -17.16 -12.28
CA HIS A 658 12.31 -15.74 -11.93
C HIS A 658 13.49 -14.98 -12.54
N TYR A 659 14.65 -15.61 -12.68
CA TYR A 659 15.78 -15.06 -13.44
C TYR A 659 15.41 -14.87 -14.91
N TYR A 660 14.80 -15.89 -15.55
CA TYR A 660 14.26 -15.77 -16.90
C TYR A 660 13.26 -14.63 -17.03
N TYR A 661 12.29 -14.56 -16.10
CA TYR A 661 11.24 -13.56 -16.16
C TYR A 661 11.79 -12.14 -15.95
N GLY A 662 12.80 -11.99 -15.10
CA GLY A 662 13.54 -10.74 -14.92
C GLY A 662 14.24 -10.29 -16.23
N ALA A 663 14.96 -11.19 -16.90
CA ALA A 663 15.60 -10.90 -18.18
C ALA A 663 14.59 -10.56 -19.27
N TYR A 664 13.50 -11.33 -19.40
CA TYR A 664 12.42 -11.12 -20.35
C TYR A 664 11.73 -9.74 -20.18
N LEU A 665 11.38 -9.36 -18.95
CA LEU A 665 10.74 -8.07 -18.69
C LEU A 665 11.71 -6.91 -18.87
N THR A 666 13.00 -7.09 -18.56
CA THR A 666 14.04 -6.08 -18.83
C THR A 666 14.21 -5.85 -20.33
N ALA A 667 14.20 -6.91 -21.14
CA ALA A 667 14.19 -6.80 -22.60
C ALA A 667 12.96 -6.03 -23.12
N LYS A 668 11.77 -6.38 -22.62
CA LYS A 668 10.52 -5.66 -22.99
C LYS A 668 10.58 -4.18 -22.61
N ALA A 669 11.09 -3.85 -21.43
CA ALA A 669 11.28 -2.47 -21.00
C ALA A 669 12.28 -1.74 -21.90
N ALA A 670 13.41 -2.36 -22.22
CA ALA A 670 14.41 -1.80 -23.14
C ALA A 670 13.80 -1.48 -24.51
N LYS A 671 13.01 -2.41 -25.08
CA LYS A 671 12.30 -2.21 -26.35
C LYS A 671 11.33 -1.03 -26.28
N LEU A 672 10.53 -0.96 -25.23
CA LEU A 672 9.58 0.14 -25.02
C LEU A 672 10.29 1.50 -24.93
N LEU A 673 11.45 1.54 -24.25
CA LEU A 673 12.25 2.74 -24.04
C LEU A 673 13.19 3.07 -25.21
N GLY A 674 13.18 2.29 -26.29
CA GLY A 674 14.05 2.51 -27.47
C GLY A 674 15.53 2.24 -27.23
N LYS A 675 15.87 1.41 -26.23
CA LYS A 675 17.26 1.05 -25.85
C LYS A 675 17.69 -0.23 -26.58
N THR A 676 18.09 -0.10 -27.84
CA THR A 676 18.31 -1.23 -28.76
C THR A 676 19.38 -2.20 -28.25
N GLU A 677 20.53 -1.73 -27.80
CA GLU A 677 21.64 -2.58 -27.32
C GLU A 677 21.21 -3.38 -26.06
N ASP A 678 20.52 -2.74 -25.13
CA ASP A 678 19.99 -3.40 -23.95
C ASP A 678 18.90 -4.44 -24.34
N TYR A 679 18.06 -4.11 -25.31
CA TYR A 679 17.05 -5.05 -25.82
C TYR A 679 17.70 -6.32 -26.39
N GLU A 680 18.69 -6.17 -27.25
CA GLU A 680 19.39 -7.30 -27.87
C GLU A 680 20.10 -8.16 -26.80
N LYS A 681 20.77 -7.53 -25.83
CA LYS A 681 21.43 -8.23 -24.71
C LYS A 681 20.44 -9.08 -23.91
N TYR A 682 19.37 -8.47 -23.40
CA TYR A 682 18.48 -9.17 -22.46
C TYR A 682 17.50 -10.11 -23.16
N GLU A 683 17.16 -9.90 -24.43
CA GLU A 683 16.41 -10.87 -25.25
C GLU A 683 17.25 -12.13 -25.50
N THR A 684 18.53 -11.96 -25.84
CA THR A 684 19.46 -13.08 -25.99
C THR A 684 19.60 -13.85 -24.69
N LEU A 685 19.86 -13.14 -23.58
CA LEU A 685 19.99 -13.74 -22.26
C LEU A 685 18.72 -14.51 -21.85
N ALA A 686 17.54 -13.93 -22.06
CA ALA A 686 16.27 -14.63 -21.77
C ALA A 686 16.14 -15.91 -22.61
N SER A 687 16.52 -15.90 -23.89
CA SER A 687 16.51 -17.07 -24.75
C SER A 687 17.47 -18.15 -24.28
N GLU A 688 18.67 -17.79 -23.83
CA GLU A 688 19.69 -18.71 -23.28
C GLU A 688 19.20 -19.35 -21.99
N ILE A 689 18.62 -18.54 -21.06
CA ILE A 689 18.03 -19.03 -19.81
C ILE A 689 16.88 -19.99 -20.11
N LYS A 690 15.97 -19.65 -21.05
CA LYS A 690 14.87 -20.52 -21.44
C LYS A 690 15.38 -21.86 -21.98
N THR A 691 16.42 -21.87 -22.79
CA THR A 691 17.06 -23.06 -23.34
C THR A 691 17.67 -23.93 -22.21
N ALA A 692 18.37 -23.28 -21.27
CA ALA A 692 18.98 -23.96 -20.14
C ALA A 692 17.90 -24.54 -19.21
N PHE A 693 16.84 -23.78 -18.93
CA PHE A 693 15.71 -24.22 -18.12
C PHE A 693 15.03 -25.47 -18.69
N ASN A 694 14.73 -25.47 -20.00
CA ASN A 694 14.12 -26.63 -20.65
C ASN A 694 15.05 -27.83 -20.66
N ARG A 695 16.37 -27.65 -20.87
CA ARG A 695 17.37 -28.74 -20.80
C ARG A 695 17.42 -29.35 -19.40
N GLU A 696 17.37 -28.56 -18.34
CA GLU A 696 17.54 -28.97 -16.95
C GLU A 696 16.28 -29.59 -16.34
N PHE A 697 15.13 -29.00 -16.60
CA PHE A 697 13.91 -29.31 -15.83
C PHE A 697 12.81 -30.00 -16.64
N PHE A 698 12.84 -29.98 -17.97
CA PHE A 698 11.83 -30.63 -18.80
C PHE A 698 12.14 -32.08 -19.09
N ASN A 699 11.21 -32.96 -18.80
CA ASN A 699 11.31 -34.38 -19.20
C ASN A 699 10.58 -34.60 -20.52
N PRO A 700 11.30 -34.92 -21.63
CA PRO A 700 10.68 -35.08 -22.95
C PRO A 700 9.87 -36.36 -23.08
N GLU A 701 10.01 -37.37 -22.21
CA GLU A 701 9.26 -38.60 -22.23
C GLU A 701 7.88 -38.39 -21.58
N THR A 702 7.86 -37.86 -20.36
CA THR A 702 6.66 -37.66 -19.57
C THR A 702 5.97 -36.33 -19.84
N LYS A 703 6.61 -35.40 -20.56
CA LYS A 703 6.11 -34.04 -20.87
C LYS A 703 5.79 -33.22 -19.62
N GLN A 704 6.64 -33.32 -18.60
CA GLN A 704 6.48 -32.62 -17.32
C GLN A 704 7.74 -31.87 -16.94
N TYR A 705 7.60 -30.92 -16.01
CA TYR A 705 8.74 -30.20 -15.43
C TYR A 705 9.04 -30.64 -14.00
N GLY A 706 10.33 -30.65 -13.66
CA GLY A 706 10.85 -30.89 -12.31
C GLY A 706 10.26 -32.17 -11.70
N THR A 707 9.55 -32.01 -10.58
CA THR A 707 8.91 -33.09 -9.83
C THR A 707 7.47 -33.41 -10.27
N ASN A 708 6.99 -32.84 -11.36
CA ASN A 708 5.60 -32.90 -11.80
C ASN A 708 4.61 -32.22 -10.83
N SER A 709 5.08 -31.39 -9.88
CA SER A 709 4.22 -30.63 -8.97
C SER A 709 3.41 -29.56 -9.71
N GLN A 710 2.36 -29.06 -9.05
CA GLN A 710 1.53 -27.99 -9.61
C GLN A 710 2.36 -26.73 -9.93
N PHE A 711 3.29 -26.34 -9.05
CA PHE A 711 4.22 -25.24 -9.30
C PHE A 711 5.15 -25.54 -10.49
N SER A 712 5.78 -26.72 -10.49
CA SER A 712 6.77 -27.07 -11.52
C SER A 712 6.20 -27.05 -12.94
N ASN A 713 4.92 -27.38 -13.12
CA ASN A 713 4.24 -27.32 -14.43
C ASN A 713 3.58 -25.97 -14.73
N SER A 714 3.05 -25.26 -13.73
CA SER A 714 2.32 -24.00 -13.97
C SER A 714 3.25 -22.82 -14.28
N VAL A 715 4.37 -22.68 -13.56
CA VAL A 715 5.30 -21.53 -13.73
C VAL A 715 5.85 -21.44 -15.17
N PRO A 716 6.35 -22.52 -15.79
CA PRO A 716 6.85 -22.43 -17.16
C PRO A 716 5.75 -22.17 -18.19
N VAL A 717 4.51 -22.59 -17.95
CA VAL A 717 3.38 -22.25 -18.80
C VAL A 717 3.05 -20.75 -18.68
N PHE A 718 2.96 -20.24 -17.45
CA PHE A 718 2.68 -18.82 -17.20
C PHE A 718 3.71 -17.90 -17.85
N MET A 719 4.98 -18.22 -17.72
CA MET A 719 6.10 -17.41 -18.21
C MET A 719 6.43 -17.66 -19.70
N ASN A 720 5.69 -18.52 -20.41
CA ASN A 720 5.94 -18.92 -21.79
C ASN A 720 7.33 -19.55 -22.02
N ILE A 721 7.81 -20.28 -21.04
CA ILE A 721 9.06 -21.06 -21.12
C ILE A 721 8.82 -22.35 -21.90
N VAL A 722 7.65 -22.95 -21.72
CA VAL A 722 7.27 -24.22 -22.39
C VAL A 722 7.30 -24.05 -23.92
N GLU A 723 7.92 -25.01 -24.61
CA GLU A 723 7.87 -25.05 -26.07
C GLU A 723 6.43 -25.30 -26.55
N PRO A 724 5.94 -24.57 -27.59
CA PRO A 724 4.54 -24.59 -28.00
C PRO A 724 3.94 -25.98 -28.20
N GLN A 725 4.73 -26.91 -28.78
CA GLN A 725 4.31 -28.28 -29.05
C GLN A 725 4.07 -29.13 -27.80
N TYR A 726 4.60 -28.74 -26.65
CA TYR A 726 4.46 -29.50 -25.40
C TYR A 726 3.43 -28.87 -24.44
N LYS A 727 2.98 -27.66 -24.73
CA LYS A 727 2.12 -26.89 -23.83
C LYS A 727 0.87 -27.66 -23.38
N GLU A 728 0.17 -28.26 -24.36
CA GLU A 728 -1.04 -29.04 -24.06
C GLU A 728 -0.76 -30.24 -23.15
N ALA A 729 0.32 -30.98 -23.41
CA ALA A 729 0.70 -32.13 -22.59
C ALA A 729 1.10 -31.72 -21.16
N VAL A 730 1.83 -30.61 -20.99
CA VAL A 730 2.15 -30.04 -19.67
C VAL A 730 0.90 -29.62 -18.92
N MET A 731 -0.08 -29.00 -19.60
CA MET A 731 -1.37 -28.65 -19.00
C MET A 731 -2.14 -29.90 -18.56
N GLN A 732 -2.14 -30.98 -19.36
CA GLN A 732 -2.79 -32.23 -18.98
C GLN A 732 -2.13 -32.87 -17.74
N ASN A 733 -0.80 -32.83 -17.63
CA ASN A 733 -0.10 -33.29 -16.43
C ASN A 733 -0.48 -32.45 -15.19
N LEU A 734 -0.54 -31.13 -15.33
CA LEU A 734 -1.00 -30.23 -14.25
C LEU A 734 -2.41 -30.57 -13.78
N LEU A 735 -3.36 -30.73 -14.73
CA LEU A 735 -4.75 -31.05 -14.42
C LEU A 735 -4.91 -32.46 -13.81
N ALA A 736 -4.08 -33.43 -14.25
CA ALA A 736 -4.05 -34.77 -13.69
C ALA A 736 -3.60 -34.76 -12.22
N ASP A 737 -2.55 -34.01 -11.89
CA ASP A 737 -2.08 -33.85 -10.49
C ASP A 737 -3.17 -33.20 -9.63
N ILE A 738 -3.78 -32.09 -10.09
CA ILE A 738 -4.86 -31.41 -9.36
C ILE A 738 -6.00 -32.39 -9.07
N LYS A 739 -6.39 -33.19 -10.06
CA LYS A 739 -7.45 -34.19 -9.90
C LYS A 739 -7.04 -35.31 -8.95
N GLU A 740 -5.80 -35.81 -9.04
CA GLU A 740 -5.26 -36.83 -8.11
C GLU A 740 -5.26 -36.34 -6.67
N LYS A 741 -4.99 -35.06 -6.45
CA LYS A 741 -5.04 -34.42 -5.13
C LYS A 741 -6.46 -34.03 -4.70
N GLY A 742 -7.50 -34.44 -5.45
CA GLY A 742 -8.90 -34.19 -5.11
C GLY A 742 -9.32 -32.73 -5.28
N ASP A 743 -8.87 -32.07 -6.35
CA ASP A 743 -9.05 -30.64 -6.61
C ASP A 743 -8.51 -29.78 -5.45
N ARG A 744 -7.28 -30.10 -4.95
CA ARG A 744 -6.61 -29.32 -3.90
C ARG A 744 -5.30 -28.75 -4.42
N LEU A 745 -4.98 -27.52 -4.02
CA LEU A 745 -3.67 -26.92 -4.30
C LEU A 745 -2.57 -27.56 -3.45
N THR A 746 -1.35 -27.53 -4.00
CA THR A 746 -0.13 -27.95 -3.31
C THR A 746 0.95 -26.88 -3.38
N THR A 747 0.64 -25.74 -3.99
CA THR A 747 1.52 -24.59 -4.12
C THR A 747 1.64 -23.81 -2.81
N GLY A 748 2.74 -23.10 -2.68
CA GLY A 748 2.98 -22.08 -1.66
C GLY A 748 2.52 -20.70 -2.14
N ASP A 749 3.01 -19.67 -1.46
CA ASP A 749 2.67 -18.27 -1.79
C ASP A 749 3.17 -17.87 -3.18
N VAL A 750 4.41 -18.25 -3.52
CA VAL A 750 5.00 -17.94 -4.84
C VAL A 750 4.21 -18.63 -5.94
N GLY A 751 3.90 -19.91 -5.76
CA GLY A 751 3.25 -20.73 -6.77
C GLY A 751 1.78 -20.42 -7.01
N ASN A 752 1.07 -19.95 -5.99
CA ASN A 752 -0.38 -19.72 -6.08
C ASN A 752 -0.75 -18.81 -7.26
N ARG A 753 -0.09 -17.66 -7.42
CA ARG A 753 -0.38 -16.75 -8.52
C ARG A 753 -0.17 -17.40 -9.87
N TYR A 754 0.96 -18.10 -10.05
CA TYR A 754 1.29 -18.71 -11.32
C TYR A 754 0.35 -19.88 -11.64
N LEU A 755 -0.04 -20.69 -10.66
CA LEU A 755 -1.03 -21.75 -10.81
C LEU A 755 -2.39 -21.17 -11.20
N PHE A 756 -2.92 -20.19 -10.45
CA PHE A 756 -4.25 -19.61 -10.67
C PHE A 756 -4.34 -18.95 -12.04
N GLN A 757 -3.34 -18.16 -12.41
CA GLN A 757 -3.30 -17.50 -13.72
C GLN A 757 -3.06 -18.48 -14.86
N THR A 758 -2.28 -19.53 -14.66
CA THR A 758 -2.13 -20.59 -15.66
C THR A 758 -3.46 -21.26 -15.94
N LEU A 759 -4.20 -21.66 -14.93
CA LEU A 759 -5.51 -22.26 -15.08
C LEU A 759 -6.50 -21.31 -15.76
N ALA A 760 -6.63 -20.08 -15.24
CA ALA A 760 -7.57 -19.09 -15.75
C ALA A 760 -7.32 -18.73 -17.23
N ARG A 761 -6.08 -18.46 -17.62
CA ARG A 761 -5.70 -18.05 -18.97
C ARG A 761 -5.75 -19.19 -20.01
N ASN A 762 -5.79 -20.42 -19.57
CA ASN A 762 -5.96 -21.59 -20.42
C ASN A 762 -7.38 -22.18 -20.39
N GLY A 763 -8.37 -21.44 -19.82
CA GLY A 763 -9.78 -21.81 -19.84
C GLY A 763 -10.24 -22.73 -18.72
N GLU A 764 -9.35 -23.04 -17.76
CA GLU A 764 -9.61 -23.99 -16.67
C GLU A 764 -10.29 -23.33 -15.44
N ASN A 765 -11.22 -22.39 -15.70
CA ASN A 765 -11.92 -21.66 -14.63
C ASN A 765 -12.84 -22.57 -13.79
N GLU A 766 -13.38 -23.66 -14.36
CA GLU A 766 -14.12 -24.67 -13.59
C GLU A 766 -13.23 -25.42 -12.62
N THR A 767 -11.98 -25.69 -12.99
CA THR A 767 -10.98 -26.27 -12.10
C THR A 767 -10.67 -25.32 -10.95
N MET A 768 -10.45 -24.02 -11.24
CA MET A 768 -10.28 -22.97 -10.22
C MET A 768 -11.48 -22.92 -9.26
N TYR A 769 -12.71 -22.99 -9.78
CA TYR A 769 -13.91 -23.01 -8.94
C TYR A 769 -13.90 -24.21 -7.97
N ARG A 770 -13.67 -25.44 -8.45
CA ARG A 770 -13.62 -26.65 -7.61
C ARG A 770 -12.50 -26.59 -6.58
N MET A 771 -11.32 -26.07 -6.94
CA MET A 771 -10.16 -25.96 -6.05
C MET A 771 -10.40 -25.03 -4.85
N HIS A 772 -11.32 -24.08 -4.96
CA HIS A 772 -11.52 -23.05 -3.93
C HIS A 772 -12.91 -23.03 -3.30
N ASN A 773 -13.87 -23.76 -3.87
CA ASN A 773 -15.25 -23.83 -3.33
C ASN A 773 -15.43 -25.00 -2.35
N HIS A 774 -14.67 -25.01 -1.26
CA HIS A 774 -14.74 -26.04 -0.21
C HIS A 774 -14.24 -25.51 1.15
N TYR A 775 -14.52 -26.24 2.24
CA TYR A 775 -14.15 -25.89 3.61
C TYR A 775 -13.00 -26.72 4.19
N ASP A 776 -12.22 -27.41 3.35
CA ASP A 776 -11.10 -28.23 3.77
C ASP A 776 -9.75 -27.51 3.54
N ALA A 777 -8.69 -27.97 4.26
CA ALA A 777 -7.34 -27.50 4.00
C ALA A 777 -6.70 -28.30 2.83
N PRO A 778 -5.88 -27.65 2.00
CA PRO A 778 -5.63 -26.21 1.94
C PRO A 778 -6.78 -25.47 1.23
N GLY A 779 -7.15 -24.30 1.71
CA GLY A 779 -8.21 -23.51 1.08
C GLY A 779 -8.74 -22.39 1.95
N TYR A 780 -9.31 -21.38 1.32
CA TYR A 780 -9.86 -20.21 1.99
C TYR A 780 -11.06 -20.54 2.88
N GLY A 781 -11.93 -21.45 2.45
CA GLY A 781 -13.08 -21.90 3.25
C GLY A 781 -12.66 -22.55 4.56
N PHE A 782 -11.47 -23.17 4.62
CA PHE A 782 -10.94 -23.72 5.86
C PHE A 782 -10.64 -22.61 6.88
N GLN A 783 -10.06 -21.49 6.46
CA GLN A 783 -9.83 -20.34 7.33
C GLN A 783 -11.15 -19.68 7.77
N ILE A 784 -12.12 -19.58 6.88
CA ILE A 784 -13.48 -19.08 7.18
C ILE A 784 -14.14 -19.95 8.26
N LYS A 785 -13.99 -21.28 8.19
CA LYS A 785 -14.53 -22.24 9.16
C LYS A 785 -13.99 -22.01 10.59
N PHE A 786 -12.77 -21.50 10.73
CA PHE A 786 -12.21 -21.11 12.02
C PHE A 786 -12.70 -19.73 12.52
N GLY A 787 -13.58 -19.06 11.79
CA GLY A 787 -14.13 -17.76 12.17
C GLY A 787 -13.11 -16.62 12.08
N LEU A 788 -12.07 -16.76 11.25
CA LEU A 788 -11.06 -15.74 11.04
C LEU A 788 -11.66 -14.52 10.31
N THR A 789 -11.09 -13.36 10.60
CA THR A 789 -11.47 -12.08 9.98
C THR A 789 -10.38 -11.53 9.06
N THR A 790 -9.24 -12.19 8.99
CA THR A 790 -8.06 -11.94 8.17
C THR A 790 -7.47 -13.26 7.71
N LEU A 791 -6.67 -13.26 6.64
CA LEU A 791 -5.89 -14.43 6.23
C LEU A 791 -4.73 -14.69 7.19
N THR A 792 -4.32 -15.94 7.27
CA THR A 792 -3.15 -16.38 8.03
C THR A 792 -1.96 -16.68 7.12
N GLU A 793 -0.76 -16.68 7.72
CA GLU A 793 0.51 -17.02 7.07
C GLU A 793 0.54 -18.46 6.50
N GLN A 794 -0.30 -19.35 7.01
CA GLN A 794 -0.41 -20.75 6.56
C GLN A 794 -1.87 -21.14 6.34
N TRP A 795 -2.10 -22.12 5.46
CA TRP A 795 -3.44 -22.67 5.23
C TRP A 795 -4.11 -23.23 6.48
N ASP A 796 -3.33 -23.81 7.41
CA ASP A 796 -3.83 -24.26 8.71
C ASP A 796 -3.55 -23.19 9.79
N PRO A 797 -4.55 -22.45 10.26
CA PRO A 797 -4.38 -21.39 11.24
C PRO A 797 -3.75 -21.86 12.57
N ARG A 798 -3.88 -23.14 12.89
CA ARG A 798 -3.31 -23.72 14.11
C ARG A 798 -1.79 -23.80 14.07
N LYS A 799 -1.19 -23.80 12.88
CA LYS A 799 0.25 -23.97 12.64
C LYS A 799 0.97 -22.67 12.37
N GLY A 800 0.27 -21.63 11.87
CA GLY A 800 0.86 -20.36 11.48
C GLY A 800 1.33 -19.51 12.66
N ASN A 801 2.26 -18.58 12.37
CA ASN A 801 2.78 -17.62 13.34
C ASN A 801 2.06 -16.27 13.30
N SER A 802 1.38 -15.93 12.20
CA SER A 802 0.55 -14.74 12.05
C SER A 802 -0.85 -15.11 11.59
N TRP A 803 -1.84 -14.43 12.17
CA TRP A 803 -3.23 -14.53 11.74
C TRP A 803 -3.67 -13.29 10.98
N ASN A 804 -2.73 -12.47 10.54
CA ASN A 804 -2.99 -11.27 9.76
C ASN A 804 -1.87 -11.08 8.71
N HIS A 805 -1.96 -11.85 7.64
CA HIS A 805 -0.95 -11.97 6.60
C HIS A 805 -1.64 -12.10 5.24
N PHE A 806 -1.23 -11.39 4.20
CA PHE A 806 -1.96 -11.44 2.92
C PHE A 806 -1.23 -12.19 1.80
N MET A 807 -0.09 -12.85 2.10
CA MET A 807 0.69 -13.59 1.11
C MET A 807 -0.11 -14.65 0.33
N LEU A 808 -1.19 -15.19 0.90
CA LEU A 808 -2.07 -16.15 0.23
C LEU A 808 -3.25 -15.48 -0.52
N GLY A 809 -3.19 -14.17 -0.78
CA GLY A 809 -4.30 -13.38 -1.35
C GLY A 809 -4.42 -13.40 -2.88
N GLN A 810 -3.60 -14.16 -3.62
CA GLN A 810 -3.47 -14.08 -5.08
C GLN A 810 -4.74 -14.41 -5.86
N ILE A 811 -5.72 -15.08 -5.27
CA ILE A 811 -7.01 -15.38 -5.91
C ILE A 811 -7.81 -14.12 -6.22
N GLU A 812 -7.50 -13.00 -5.58
CA GLU A 812 -8.14 -11.71 -5.82
C GLU A 812 -8.05 -11.27 -7.30
N GLU A 813 -6.93 -11.55 -7.96
CA GLU A 813 -6.74 -11.31 -9.38
C GLU A 813 -7.79 -12.08 -10.22
N TRP A 814 -8.09 -13.33 -9.87
CA TRP A 814 -9.08 -14.16 -10.56
C TRP A 814 -10.51 -13.66 -10.34
N PHE A 815 -10.84 -13.12 -9.17
CA PHE A 815 -12.17 -12.55 -8.90
C PHE A 815 -12.49 -11.40 -9.85
N PHE A 816 -11.54 -10.48 -10.06
CA PHE A 816 -11.74 -9.34 -10.95
C PHE A 816 -11.60 -9.72 -12.42
N GLN A 817 -10.54 -10.45 -12.78
CA GLN A 817 -10.20 -10.71 -14.17
C GLN A 817 -11.06 -11.81 -14.80
N SER A 818 -11.42 -12.84 -14.05
CA SER A 818 -12.19 -13.98 -14.58
C SER A 818 -13.65 -13.94 -14.17
N LEU A 819 -13.97 -13.92 -12.87
CA LEU A 819 -15.38 -13.99 -12.45
C LEU A 819 -16.17 -12.75 -12.89
N ALA A 820 -15.65 -11.57 -12.67
CA ALA A 820 -16.26 -10.32 -13.15
C ALA A 820 -15.83 -9.97 -14.58
N GLY A 821 -14.67 -10.46 -15.03
CA GLY A 821 -14.20 -10.36 -16.40
C GLY A 821 -13.46 -9.08 -16.76
N ILE A 822 -13.02 -8.25 -15.83
CA ILE A 822 -12.31 -6.98 -16.10
C ILE A 822 -10.83 -7.25 -16.30
N MET A 823 -10.35 -7.21 -17.55
CA MET A 823 -8.96 -7.50 -17.90
C MET A 823 -8.31 -6.35 -18.66
N SER A 824 -7.07 -5.99 -18.29
CA SER A 824 -6.28 -5.04 -19.07
C SER A 824 -5.91 -5.59 -20.44
N ASP A 825 -5.71 -4.71 -21.42
CA ASP A 825 -5.12 -5.07 -22.70
C ASP A 825 -3.61 -4.76 -22.66
N PRO A 826 -2.73 -5.79 -22.68
CA PRO A 826 -1.28 -5.57 -22.64
C PRO A 826 -0.73 -4.72 -23.78
N GLU A 827 -1.42 -4.68 -24.94
CA GLU A 827 -1.05 -3.86 -26.09
C GLU A 827 -1.47 -2.37 -25.93
N LYS A 828 -2.39 -2.10 -24.98
CA LYS A 828 -2.91 -0.74 -24.71
C LYS A 828 -3.04 -0.50 -23.21
N PRO A 829 -1.89 -0.37 -22.51
CA PRO A 829 -1.84 -0.30 -21.06
C PRO A 829 -2.64 0.88 -20.49
N GLY A 830 -2.92 0.83 -19.18
CA GLY A 830 -3.68 1.84 -18.47
C GLY A 830 -5.18 1.79 -18.74
N PHE A 831 -5.70 0.69 -19.28
CA PHE A 831 -7.13 0.54 -19.61
C PHE A 831 -7.64 1.55 -20.68
N LYS A 832 -6.77 2.02 -21.58
CA LYS A 832 -7.20 2.77 -22.77
C LYS A 832 -8.10 1.90 -23.67
N HIS A 833 -7.75 0.63 -23.76
CA HIS A 833 -8.57 -0.47 -24.23
C HIS A 833 -8.50 -1.59 -23.17
N PHE A 834 -9.57 -2.35 -23.01
CA PHE A 834 -9.64 -3.45 -22.06
C PHE A 834 -10.67 -4.50 -22.51
N PHE A 835 -10.61 -5.67 -21.88
CA PHE A 835 -11.56 -6.73 -22.13
C PHE A 835 -12.58 -6.82 -20.99
N ILE A 836 -13.83 -7.12 -21.33
CA ILE A 836 -14.84 -7.62 -20.39
C ILE A 836 -15.20 -9.04 -20.82
N GLN A 837 -14.67 -10.01 -20.09
CA GLN A 837 -14.80 -11.43 -20.41
C GLN A 837 -15.14 -12.22 -19.15
N PRO A 838 -16.40 -12.16 -18.67
CA PRO A 838 -16.79 -12.91 -17.49
C PRO A 838 -16.83 -14.42 -17.75
N GLU A 839 -16.38 -15.19 -16.78
CA GLU A 839 -16.46 -16.65 -16.76
C GLU A 839 -17.57 -17.10 -15.80
N VAL A 840 -18.47 -17.90 -16.33
CA VAL A 840 -19.59 -18.46 -15.55
C VAL A 840 -19.20 -19.87 -15.14
N VAL A 841 -18.95 -20.09 -13.85
CA VAL A 841 -18.42 -21.35 -13.31
C VAL A 841 -19.33 -21.93 -12.22
N GLY A 842 -19.32 -23.23 -12.09
CA GLY A 842 -20.08 -23.97 -11.09
C GLY A 842 -21.57 -23.58 -11.07
N ASP A 843 -22.08 -23.39 -9.87
CA ASP A 843 -23.45 -22.98 -9.61
C ASP A 843 -23.65 -21.45 -9.50
N MET A 844 -22.65 -20.67 -9.87
CA MET A 844 -22.72 -19.21 -9.77
C MET A 844 -23.87 -18.62 -10.59
N THR A 845 -24.62 -17.73 -9.98
CA THR A 845 -25.77 -17.03 -10.60
C THR A 845 -25.48 -15.57 -10.90
N PHE A 846 -24.49 -14.96 -10.26
CA PHE A 846 -24.00 -13.62 -10.58
C PHE A 846 -22.55 -13.40 -10.10
N ALA A 847 -21.87 -12.47 -10.76
CA ALA A 847 -20.69 -11.76 -10.21
C ALA A 847 -20.69 -10.32 -10.69
N LYS A 848 -20.15 -9.44 -9.86
CA LYS A 848 -19.99 -8.01 -10.17
C LYS A 848 -18.70 -7.46 -9.58
N ALA A 849 -18.07 -6.59 -10.34
CA ALA A 849 -16.94 -5.78 -9.88
C ALA A 849 -16.99 -4.39 -10.49
N ASP A 850 -16.39 -3.45 -9.80
CA ASP A 850 -16.00 -2.16 -10.39
C ASP A 850 -14.52 -1.87 -10.12
N TYR A 851 -13.95 -0.98 -10.94
CA TYR A 851 -12.57 -0.55 -10.85
C TYR A 851 -12.41 0.90 -11.31
N GLU A 852 -11.83 1.76 -10.47
CA GLU A 852 -11.48 3.14 -10.80
C GLU A 852 -10.15 3.19 -11.54
N SER A 853 -10.21 3.04 -12.85
CA SER A 853 -9.03 3.17 -13.71
C SER A 853 -8.58 4.63 -13.80
N VAL A 854 -7.40 4.85 -14.38
CA VAL A 854 -6.90 6.23 -14.67
C VAL A 854 -7.85 7.03 -15.57
N TYR A 855 -8.67 6.37 -16.39
CA TYR A 855 -9.69 7.00 -17.22
C TYR A 855 -11.04 7.21 -16.53
N GLY A 856 -11.28 6.56 -15.41
CA GLY A 856 -12.53 6.55 -14.65
C GLY A 856 -13.07 5.17 -14.43
N LYS A 857 -14.31 5.08 -13.96
CA LYS A 857 -14.93 3.84 -13.51
C LYS A 857 -15.21 2.86 -14.64
N ILE A 858 -14.66 1.65 -14.53
CA ILE A 858 -15.04 0.45 -15.25
C ILE A 858 -15.96 -0.36 -14.35
N ALA A 859 -17.09 -0.88 -14.86
CA ALA A 859 -17.92 -1.81 -14.12
C ALA A 859 -18.36 -2.97 -15.01
N SER A 860 -18.41 -4.15 -14.44
CA SER A 860 -18.91 -5.38 -15.01
C SER A 860 -19.80 -6.07 -13.99
N SER A 861 -21.04 -6.37 -14.37
CA SER A 861 -22.01 -7.07 -13.51
C SER A 861 -22.87 -7.99 -14.36
N TRP A 862 -22.75 -9.27 -14.14
CA TRP A 862 -23.58 -10.25 -14.84
C TRP A 862 -24.49 -11.03 -13.88
N GLU A 863 -25.61 -11.50 -14.41
CA GLU A 863 -26.54 -12.38 -13.73
C GLU A 863 -27.15 -13.41 -14.70
N LYS A 864 -27.42 -14.62 -14.21
CA LYS A 864 -28.25 -15.63 -14.87
C LYS A 864 -29.68 -15.50 -14.34
N LYS A 865 -30.63 -15.19 -15.22
CA LYS A 865 -32.00 -14.98 -14.83
C LYS A 865 -32.94 -15.38 -15.96
N ASP A 866 -33.99 -16.18 -15.67
CA ASP A 866 -35.04 -16.57 -16.59
C ASP A 866 -34.51 -17.16 -17.92
N GLY A 867 -33.49 -18.02 -17.85
CA GLY A 867 -32.81 -18.63 -19.00
C GLY A 867 -31.98 -17.67 -19.84
N LYS A 868 -31.65 -16.50 -19.32
CA LYS A 868 -30.81 -15.50 -19.96
C LYS A 868 -29.54 -15.25 -19.16
N PHE A 869 -28.47 -14.89 -19.89
CA PHE A 869 -27.31 -14.20 -19.34
C PHE A 869 -27.45 -12.69 -19.59
N ILE A 870 -27.43 -11.91 -18.53
CA ILE A 870 -27.58 -10.46 -18.57
C ILE A 870 -26.29 -9.83 -18.03
N LEU A 871 -25.62 -9.05 -18.88
CA LEU A 871 -24.37 -8.36 -18.54
C LEU A 871 -24.56 -6.85 -18.61
N LYS A 872 -24.31 -6.14 -17.51
CA LYS A 872 -24.26 -4.68 -17.45
C LYS A 872 -22.82 -4.24 -17.39
N VAL A 873 -22.42 -3.34 -18.30
CA VAL A 873 -21.05 -2.80 -18.38
C VAL A 873 -21.06 -1.30 -18.36
N GLN A 874 -20.05 -0.72 -17.68
CA GLN A 874 -19.72 0.70 -17.77
C GLN A 874 -18.31 0.86 -18.31
N ILE A 875 -18.19 1.64 -19.40
CA ILE A 875 -16.94 1.91 -20.11
C ILE A 875 -16.65 3.42 -19.96
N PRO A 876 -15.49 3.82 -19.39
CA PRO A 876 -15.15 5.23 -19.20
C PRO A 876 -15.07 6.01 -20.50
N VAL A 877 -15.31 7.30 -20.42
CA VAL A 877 -15.14 8.20 -21.58
C VAL A 877 -13.70 8.14 -22.08
N ASN A 878 -13.53 8.20 -23.40
CA ASN A 878 -12.22 8.17 -24.05
C ASN A 878 -11.53 6.80 -24.04
N THR A 879 -12.27 5.72 -23.72
CA THR A 879 -11.79 4.33 -23.76
C THR A 879 -12.70 3.44 -24.62
N LYS A 880 -12.24 2.22 -24.91
CA LYS A 880 -13.00 1.18 -25.62
C LYS A 880 -12.85 -0.15 -24.90
N ALA A 881 -13.81 -1.02 -25.05
CA ALA A 881 -13.75 -2.39 -24.55
C ALA A 881 -14.18 -3.41 -25.59
N THR A 882 -13.47 -4.53 -25.64
CA THR A 882 -13.91 -5.76 -26.31
C THR A 882 -14.65 -6.63 -25.29
N ILE A 883 -15.93 -6.86 -25.51
CA ILE A 883 -16.76 -7.72 -24.70
C ILE A 883 -16.77 -9.12 -25.30
N LYS A 884 -16.39 -10.14 -24.53
CA LYS A 884 -16.44 -11.54 -24.92
C LYS A 884 -17.47 -12.26 -24.07
N LEU A 885 -18.49 -12.84 -24.71
CA LEU A 885 -19.65 -13.38 -24.03
C LEU A 885 -19.55 -14.89 -23.79
N PRO A 886 -19.96 -15.43 -22.62
CA PRO A 886 -19.86 -16.84 -22.29
C PRO A 886 -21.08 -17.62 -22.84
N VAL A 887 -21.38 -17.45 -24.14
CA VAL A 887 -22.52 -18.05 -24.82
C VAL A 887 -22.10 -18.64 -26.17
N SER A 888 -22.92 -19.49 -26.77
CA SER A 888 -22.63 -20.10 -28.08
C SER A 888 -22.61 -19.08 -29.21
N LYS A 889 -21.98 -19.44 -30.33
CA LYS A 889 -21.84 -18.59 -31.53
C LYS A 889 -23.22 -18.16 -32.11
N ASP A 890 -24.21 -19.01 -32.00
CA ASP A 890 -25.55 -18.80 -32.58
C ASP A 890 -26.54 -18.14 -31.61
N SER A 891 -26.12 -17.75 -30.41
CA SER A 891 -26.97 -17.10 -29.42
C SER A 891 -27.42 -15.74 -29.92
N GLU A 892 -28.72 -15.44 -29.77
CA GLU A 892 -29.24 -14.11 -30.02
C GLU A 892 -28.75 -13.14 -28.96
N ILE A 893 -28.08 -12.06 -29.41
CA ILE A 893 -27.50 -11.05 -28.53
C ILE A 893 -28.20 -9.72 -28.74
N LYS A 894 -28.63 -9.09 -27.66
CA LYS A 894 -29.26 -7.77 -27.63
C LYS A 894 -28.44 -6.81 -26.81
N ILE A 895 -28.29 -5.58 -27.29
CA ILE A 895 -27.73 -4.45 -26.55
C ILE A 895 -28.82 -3.41 -26.34
N ASP A 896 -29.14 -3.09 -25.10
CA ASP A 896 -30.20 -2.13 -24.71
C ASP A 896 -31.55 -2.49 -25.41
N GLY A 897 -31.88 -3.79 -25.41
CA GLY A 897 -33.08 -4.34 -26.01
C GLY A 897 -33.09 -4.49 -27.54
N LYS A 898 -32.06 -4.04 -28.24
CA LYS A 898 -31.95 -4.12 -29.71
C LYS A 898 -31.00 -5.23 -30.13
N LYS A 899 -31.35 -5.99 -31.15
CA LYS A 899 -30.51 -7.03 -31.74
C LYS A 899 -29.17 -6.41 -32.21
N ALA A 900 -28.05 -7.00 -31.78
CA ALA A 900 -26.70 -6.52 -32.11
C ALA A 900 -26.05 -7.40 -33.18
N GLY A 901 -25.26 -6.77 -34.06
CA GLY A 901 -24.29 -7.48 -34.86
C GLY A 901 -23.07 -7.85 -34.02
N VAL A 902 -22.65 -9.11 -34.07
CA VAL A 902 -21.53 -9.61 -33.24
C VAL A 902 -20.44 -10.18 -34.11
N GLY A 903 -19.17 -9.96 -33.70
CA GLY A 903 -18.03 -10.70 -34.18
C GLY A 903 -17.88 -12.04 -33.47
N TYR A 904 -16.86 -12.79 -33.82
CA TYR A 904 -16.53 -14.05 -33.16
C TYR A 904 -14.99 -14.18 -33.03
N SER A 905 -14.54 -14.48 -31.82
CA SER A 905 -13.13 -14.81 -31.60
C SER A 905 -12.90 -16.31 -31.80
N GLU A 906 -12.26 -16.69 -32.88
CA GLU A 906 -11.90 -18.09 -33.15
C GLU A 906 -10.92 -18.63 -32.06
N LYS A 907 -10.05 -17.77 -31.54
CA LYS A 907 -9.11 -18.12 -30.49
C LYS A 907 -9.81 -18.47 -29.17
N ASP A 908 -10.77 -17.64 -28.75
CA ASP A 908 -11.47 -17.79 -27.48
C ASP A 908 -12.78 -18.59 -27.65
N LYS A 909 -13.19 -18.87 -28.87
CA LYS A 909 -14.47 -19.51 -29.22
C LYS A 909 -15.69 -18.81 -28.61
N LYS A 910 -15.65 -17.46 -28.59
CA LYS A 910 -16.69 -16.62 -27.98
C LYS A 910 -17.19 -15.52 -28.91
N PRO A 911 -18.50 -15.20 -28.88
CA PRO A 911 -19.02 -13.98 -29.52
C PRO A 911 -18.38 -12.74 -28.93
N THR A 912 -18.09 -11.75 -29.79
CA THR A 912 -17.40 -10.52 -29.42
C THR A 912 -18.16 -9.26 -29.85
N LEU A 913 -18.08 -8.21 -29.01
CA LEU A 913 -18.63 -6.88 -29.27
C LEU A 913 -17.55 -5.83 -28.99
N GLU A 914 -17.37 -4.89 -29.92
CA GLU A 914 -16.54 -3.70 -29.71
C GLU A 914 -17.42 -2.54 -29.28
N LEU A 915 -17.24 -2.05 -28.03
CA LEU A 915 -18.02 -0.96 -27.47
C LEU A 915 -17.12 0.22 -27.06
N GLY A 916 -17.57 1.42 -27.39
CA GLY A 916 -16.98 2.65 -26.87
C GLY A 916 -17.51 3.00 -25.48
N SER A 917 -17.17 4.20 -25.01
CA SER A 917 -17.64 4.68 -23.71
C SER A 917 -19.16 4.68 -23.58
N GLY A 918 -19.66 4.35 -22.38
CA GLY A 918 -21.10 4.32 -22.12
C GLY A 918 -21.49 3.31 -21.05
N ILE A 919 -22.79 3.18 -20.84
CA ILE A 919 -23.38 2.15 -19.98
C ILE A 919 -24.29 1.33 -20.90
N TYR A 920 -24.09 0.02 -20.87
CA TYR A 920 -24.81 -0.90 -21.76
C TYR A 920 -25.37 -2.07 -20.97
N THR A 921 -26.54 -2.55 -21.41
CA THR A 921 -27.10 -3.82 -20.95
C THR A 921 -27.09 -4.80 -22.12
N ILE A 922 -26.37 -5.90 -21.97
CA ILE A 922 -26.24 -6.96 -22.97
C ILE A 922 -27.02 -8.18 -22.50
N GLU A 923 -27.96 -8.64 -23.30
CA GLU A 923 -28.76 -9.82 -22.99
C GLU A 923 -28.48 -10.91 -24.03
N CYS A 924 -28.26 -12.14 -23.57
CA CYS A 924 -28.06 -13.32 -24.39
C CYS A 924 -28.96 -14.47 -23.86
N LYS A 925 -29.45 -15.30 -24.73
CA LYS A 925 -30.09 -16.57 -24.33
C LYS A 925 -28.99 -17.56 -23.92
N LEU A 926 -29.14 -18.22 -22.78
CA LEU A 926 -28.23 -19.28 -22.30
C LEU A 926 -28.49 -20.59 -23.04
#